data_7ba543c9de4e71458a23b0d063dc9a64
#
_entry.id   7ba543c9de4e71458a23b0d063dc9a64
#
_cell.length_a   1.000
_cell.length_b   1.000
_cell.length_c   1.000
_cell.angle_alpha   90.00
_cell.angle_beta   90.00
_cell.angle_gamma   90.00
#
_symmetry.space_group_name_H-M   'P 1'
#
loop_
_entity.id
_entity.type
_entity.pdbx_description
1 polymer ?
#
loop_
_entity_poly.entity_id
_entity_poly.type
_entity_poly.pdbx_seq_one_letter_code
_entity_poly.pdbx_strand_id
1 'polypeptide(L)'
;MNTIIRLVLILTVFSNLAYSSSIELTSPNKIGNTTIKTQRFGGSTTIITEDEIKTSGAQSLGDLLKQVPGLSVKQTGGRGGLISIFSRGNESDHNLVIIDGVKQNDVGGSFNFEYLSINNIESIEVLRGPMAGFFGSSALGSVIIINTKRPSDKTEISLMNSFGFNQSFKKDTVGQTDGGIFFVNEQAISVSGPLNKDSNDINIGYILSYERIDDDGYRIFNDAFNNKVLNAGINIVALDDKLKIQTMVSDRWATVRYPTSSSGGVGAYSSVSGTQRDWRHLNSRSINTSYEIYENSSLGFDFSYFFNKRVTRDSGSGNVDWWEKKKTYNYYYEIENYNNDLITLDAKIGYEYLDETSNYHANASSFATDYGHNTYIDSIYSMISLNFNDSAFADIGIRKDDHEYHGSKYNPTVFLSRYMSSELKLRGGYSRGIKYPGIYETYSATSLDPEESESYEIGMDYENTLYALSLTLFKSKTDNMIAYRSSGSPSYRNLDEARSKGIEVSGLFKLQNELSIKYWLTYLETKAVNVNNTVQQNSYNYANWQDDEALLRRPKTSGGLIISKRHNNLYVSADASYTGGRWDYQNSSTRLYNESFWDFGLYGDYLFSSDDLYQSKVFIQVSNLFNDKREEILNFTSPGRTAMIGFRYDTSK
;
A
#
# COMPACT_ATOMS: atom_id res chain seq x y z
N MET A 1 -30.51 -2.46 8.98
CA MET A 1 -31.29 -1.74 7.95
C MET A 1 -31.74 -0.35 8.41
N ASN A 2 -32.27 -0.16 9.62
CA ASN A 2 -32.72 1.18 10.09
C ASN A 2 -31.60 2.22 10.32
N THR A 3 -30.37 1.83 10.56
CA THR A 3 -29.24 2.75 10.82
C THR A 3 -28.66 3.31 9.50
N ILE A 4 -28.65 2.51 8.45
CA ILE A 4 -28.15 2.91 7.12
C ILE A 4 -29.11 3.91 6.45
N ILE A 5 -30.43 3.71 6.62
CA ILE A 5 -31.45 4.62 6.10
C ILE A 5 -31.40 5.99 6.80
N ARG A 6 -31.05 6.03 8.08
CA ARG A 6 -30.88 7.30 8.80
C ARG A 6 -29.62 8.08 8.39
N LEU A 7 -28.54 7.40 7.98
CA LEU A 7 -27.34 8.04 7.44
C LEU A 7 -27.58 8.65 6.06
N VAL A 8 -28.35 7.97 5.21
CA VAL A 8 -28.72 8.47 3.87
C VAL A 8 -29.66 9.69 3.96
N LEU A 9 -30.53 9.74 4.94
CA LEU A 9 -31.47 10.87 5.14
C LEU A 9 -30.79 12.14 5.70
N ILE A 10 -29.66 12.04 6.37
CA ILE A 10 -28.87 13.20 6.82
C ILE A 10 -28.16 13.86 5.63
N LEU A 11 -27.83 13.11 4.60
CA LEU A 11 -27.17 13.59 3.37
C LEU A 11 -28.08 14.43 2.45
N THR A 12 -29.39 14.35 2.60
CA THR A 12 -30.36 15.08 1.73
C THR A 12 -30.73 16.48 2.23
N VAL A 13 -30.30 16.90 3.41
CA VAL A 13 -30.72 18.19 4.03
C VAL A 13 -29.79 19.38 3.64
N PHE A 14 -28.63 19.14 3.02
CA PHE A 14 -27.65 20.21 2.74
C PHE A 14 -27.59 20.71 1.30
N SER A 15 -28.65 20.53 0.50
CA SER A 15 -28.63 20.81 -0.95
C SER A 15 -28.75 22.27 -1.41
N ASN A 16 -28.65 23.28 -0.55
CA ASN A 16 -28.96 24.67 -0.93
C ASN A 16 -27.88 25.73 -0.64
N LEU A 17 -26.60 25.46 -0.84
CA LEU A 17 -25.58 26.52 -0.75
C LEU A 17 -24.52 26.34 -1.84
N ALA A 18 -24.71 26.97 -2.99
CA ALA A 18 -23.75 26.98 -4.09
C ALA A 18 -22.81 28.18 -4.03
N TYR A 19 -21.51 27.94 -4.19
CA TYR A 19 -20.58 28.93 -4.76
C TYR A 19 -19.43 28.18 -5.50
N SER A 20 -19.07 28.73 -6.67
CA SER A 20 -18.25 28.10 -7.69
C SER A 20 -16.76 28.43 -7.55
N SER A 21 -15.91 27.42 -7.51
CA SER A 21 -14.54 27.47 -8.02
C SER A 21 -14.12 26.07 -8.46
N SER A 22 -13.69 25.93 -9.70
CA SER A 22 -13.14 24.68 -10.25
C SER A 22 -11.83 24.34 -9.52
N ILE A 23 -11.71 23.12 -9.02
CA ILE A 23 -10.47 22.60 -8.45
C ILE A 23 -9.93 21.58 -9.45
N GLU A 24 -8.81 21.92 -10.09
CA GLU A 24 -8.00 20.90 -10.76
C GLU A 24 -7.37 19.99 -9.68
N LEU A 25 -7.90 18.78 -9.55
CA LEU A 25 -7.18 17.71 -8.88
C LEU A 25 -5.99 17.34 -9.79
N THR A 26 -4.79 17.68 -9.36
CA THR A 26 -3.56 17.21 -10.01
C THR A 26 -3.38 15.71 -9.74
N SER A 27 -4.25 14.90 -10.36
CA SER A 27 -4.11 13.45 -10.37
C SER A 27 -3.09 13.06 -11.43
N PRO A 28 -2.26 12.03 -11.21
CA PRO A 28 -1.41 11.52 -12.27
C PRO A 28 -2.27 11.13 -13.47
N ASN A 29 -1.84 11.54 -14.67
CA ASN A 29 -2.61 11.29 -15.89
C ASN A 29 -2.74 9.81 -16.23
N LYS A 30 -1.77 8.99 -15.83
CA LYS A 30 -1.72 7.53 -16.04
C LYS A 30 -1.51 6.79 -14.71
N ILE A 31 -2.07 5.61 -14.60
CA ILE A 31 -1.86 4.70 -13.48
C ILE A 31 -0.53 3.94 -13.69
N GLY A 32 0.47 4.29 -12.93
CA GLY A 32 1.80 3.68 -13.05
C GLY A 32 2.32 3.65 -14.50
N ASN A 33 2.95 2.55 -14.90
CA ASN A 33 3.45 2.34 -16.27
C ASN A 33 2.42 1.70 -17.22
N THR A 34 1.13 1.94 -17.03
CA THR A 34 0.05 1.39 -17.88
C THR A 34 -0.44 2.42 -18.90
N THR A 35 -1.32 1.98 -19.82
CA THR A 35 -2.07 2.86 -20.72
C THR A 35 -3.30 3.49 -20.06
N ILE A 36 -3.62 3.10 -18.83
CA ILE A 36 -4.84 3.48 -18.13
C ILE A 36 -4.76 4.92 -17.64
N LYS A 37 -5.71 5.75 -18.04
CA LYS A 37 -5.85 7.12 -17.54
C LYS A 37 -6.77 7.15 -16.32
N THR A 38 -6.27 7.67 -15.21
CA THR A 38 -6.92 7.61 -13.89
C THR A 38 -8.36 8.10 -13.89
N GLN A 39 -8.64 9.22 -14.52
CA GLN A 39 -9.99 9.81 -14.55
C GLN A 39 -11.02 8.95 -15.32
N ARG A 40 -10.56 8.15 -16.28
CA ARG A 40 -11.39 7.35 -17.20
C ARG A 40 -11.55 5.91 -16.76
N PHE A 41 -10.70 5.46 -15.84
CA PHE A 41 -10.64 4.07 -15.42
C PHE A 41 -11.98 3.57 -14.85
N GLY A 42 -12.35 2.36 -15.27
CA GLY A 42 -13.59 1.70 -14.84
C GLY A 42 -13.46 0.89 -13.55
N GLY A 43 -12.26 0.72 -13.02
CA GLY A 43 -12.00 0.02 -11.77
C GLY A 43 -11.95 0.94 -10.55
N SER A 44 -11.98 0.34 -9.37
CA SER A 44 -11.93 1.07 -8.10
C SER A 44 -10.51 1.55 -7.79
N THR A 45 -10.31 2.86 -7.80
CA THR A 45 -9.02 3.49 -7.53
C THR A 45 -9.15 4.54 -6.42
N THR A 46 -8.10 4.70 -5.63
CA THR A 46 -7.93 5.80 -4.70
C THR A 46 -6.53 6.37 -4.89
N ILE A 47 -6.44 7.69 -5.01
CA ILE A 47 -5.17 8.41 -5.10
C ILE A 47 -5.04 9.25 -3.85
N ILE A 48 -3.87 9.19 -3.21
CA ILE A 48 -3.48 10.05 -2.10
C ILE A 48 -2.37 10.93 -2.63
N THR A 49 -2.62 12.22 -2.68
CA THR A 49 -1.68 13.22 -3.21
C THR A 49 -0.65 13.66 -2.16
N GLU A 50 0.43 14.30 -2.58
CA GLU A 50 1.44 14.87 -1.68
C GLU A 50 0.83 15.81 -0.64
N ASP A 51 -0.12 16.67 -1.04
CA ASP A 51 -0.80 17.60 -0.13
C ASP A 51 -1.64 16.85 0.92
N GLU A 52 -2.35 15.81 0.52
CA GLU A 52 -3.07 14.94 1.47
C GLU A 52 -2.11 14.22 2.41
N ILE A 53 -0.97 13.73 1.93
CA ILE A 53 0.07 13.12 2.79
C ILE A 53 0.56 14.12 3.83
N LYS A 54 0.92 15.35 3.40
CA LYS A 54 1.46 16.41 4.26
C LYS A 54 0.47 16.92 5.31
N THR A 55 -0.84 16.84 5.03
CA THR A 55 -1.90 17.43 5.88
C THR A 55 -2.75 16.38 6.61
N SER A 56 -2.53 15.10 6.36
CA SER A 56 -3.30 13.99 6.96
C SER A 56 -3.03 13.77 8.45
N GLY A 57 -1.88 14.24 8.97
CA GLY A 57 -1.42 13.86 10.31
C GLY A 57 -0.96 12.41 10.44
N ALA A 58 -0.84 11.67 9.33
CA ALA A 58 -0.33 10.31 9.31
C ALA A 58 1.15 10.27 9.68
N GLN A 59 1.55 9.26 10.45
CA GLN A 59 2.94 9.03 10.87
C GLN A 59 3.61 7.92 10.07
N SER A 60 2.82 7.08 9.41
CA SER A 60 3.28 5.96 8.61
C SER A 60 2.46 5.80 7.34
N LEU A 61 2.99 5.03 6.40
CA LEU A 61 2.24 4.63 5.21
C LEU A 61 0.99 3.81 5.60
N GLY A 62 1.07 3.01 6.67
CA GLY A 62 -0.07 2.27 7.20
C GLY A 62 -1.23 3.18 7.59
N ASP A 63 -0.97 4.33 8.21
CA ASP A 63 -2.00 5.28 8.61
C ASP A 63 -2.69 5.93 7.40
N LEU A 64 -1.95 6.25 6.34
CA LEU A 64 -2.51 6.73 5.08
C LEU A 64 -3.42 5.68 4.44
N LEU A 65 -2.97 4.42 4.41
CA LEU A 65 -3.71 3.33 3.79
C LEU A 65 -4.96 2.90 4.57
N LYS A 66 -5.04 3.19 5.87
CA LYS A 66 -6.29 3.06 6.67
C LYS A 66 -7.42 3.96 6.17
N GLN A 67 -7.10 5.04 5.47
CA GLN A 67 -8.09 5.97 4.91
C GLN A 67 -8.64 5.51 3.54
N VAL A 68 -8.13 4.41 3.00
CA VAL A 68 -8.57 3.86 1.71
C VAL A 68 -9.69 2.85 1.95
N PRO A 69 -10.89 3.04 1.38
CA PRO A 69 -11.97 2.06 1.49
C PRO A 69 -11.54 0.70 0.92
N GLY A 70 -12.04 -0.39 1.50
CA GLY A 70 -11.70 -1.76 1.09
C GLY A 70 -10.37 -2.30 1.64
N LEU A 71 -9.53 -1.45 2.25
CA LEU A 71 -8.31 -1.89 2.92
C LEU A 71 -8.53 -2.05 4.44
N SER A 72 -8.02 -3.16 4.97
CA SER A 72 -7.90 -3.38 6.41
C SER A 72 -6.42 -3.49 6.76
N VAL A 73 -5.89 -2.46 7.38
CA VAL A 73 -4.47 -2.37 7.78
C VAL A 73 -4.33 -2.91 9.19
N LYS A 74 -3.34 -3.76 9.43
CA LYS A 74 -3.02 -4.36 10.73
C LYS A 74 -1.53 -4.22 11.01
N GLN A 75 -1.19 -3.74 12.19
CA GLN A 75 0.18 -3.56 12.63
C GLN A 75 0.46 -4.39 13.89
N THR A 76 1.61 -5.04 13.92
CA THR A 76 2.09 -5.79 15.08
C THR A 76 2.86 -4.88 16.03
N GLY A 77 2.14 -4.22 16.93
CA GLY A 77 2.76 -3.34 17.91
C GLY A 77 3.08 -1.94 17.39
N GLY A 78 4.25 -1.41 17.75
CA GLY A 78 4.72 -0.08 17.37
C GLY A 78 5.44 0.00 16.04
N ARG A 79 6.14 1.11 15.80
CA ARG A 79 6.98 1.30 14.61
C ARG A 79 8.01 0.19 14.48
N GLY A 80 8.29 -0.21 13.24
CA GLY A 80 9.11 -1.37 12.92
C GLY A 80 8.36 -2.69 12.95
N GLY A 81 7.17 -2.75 13.56
CA GLY A 81 6.28 -3.91 13.52
C GLY A 81 5.76 -4.19 12.11
N LEU A 82 5.45 -5.44 11.81
CA LEU A 82 4.91 -5.81 10.50
C LEU A 82 3.57 -5.12 10.26
N ILE A 83 3.48 -4.35 9.19
CA ILE A 83 2.21 -3.83 8.66
C ILE A 83 1.71 -4.76 7.56
N SER A 84 0.55 -5.36 7.80
CA SER A 84 -0.18 -6.24 6.88
C SER A 84 -1.41 -5.53 6.35
N ILE A 85 -1.67 -5.63 5.06
CA ILE A 85 -2.82 -5.03 4.40
C ILE A 85 -3.69 -6.14 3.80
N PHE A 86 -4.97 -6.14 4.15
CA PHE A 86 -5.97 -7.07 3.65
C PHE A 86 -6.94 -6.30 2.75
N SER A 87 -6.79 -6.42 1.44
CA SER A 87 -7.65 -5.74 0.47
C SER A 87 -8.88 -6.59 0.17
N ARG A 88 -10.09 -6.06 0.40
CA ARG A 88 -11.37 -6.74 0.14
C ARG A 88 -11.44 -8.17 0.67
N GLY A 89 -10.76 -8.43 1.80
CA GLY A 89 -10.73 -9.74 2.44
C GLY A 89 -9.63 -10.70 1.97
N ASN A 90 -8.86 -10.36 0.95
CA ASN A 90 -7.70 -11.15 0.52
C ASN A 90 -6.57 -11.14 1.58
N GLU A 91 -5.56 -12.01 1.42
CA GLU A 91 -4.38 -12.07 2.30
C GLU A 91 -3.44 -10.88 2.06
N SER A 92 -2.53 -10.65 3.01
CA SER A 92 -1.60 -9.52 2.94
C SER A 92 -0.59 -9.64 1.79
N ASP A 93 -0.20 -10.84 1.44
CA ASP A 93 0.71 -11.17 0.35
C ASP A 93 0.03 -11.20 -1.05
N HIS A 94 -1.28 -10.93 -1.09
CA HIS A 94 -2.05 -10.76 -2.32
C HIS A 94 -2.02 -9.33 -2.86
N ASN A 95 -1.30 -8.42 -2.22
CA ASN A 95 -1.20 -7.04 -2.65
C ASN A 95 0.15 -6.78 -3.29
N LEU A 96 0.15 -6.45 -4.57
CA LEU A 96 1.37 -6.05 -5.27
C LEU A 96 1.74 -4.61 -4.91
N VAL A 97 2.97 -4.40 -4.46
CA VAL A 97 3.52 -3.07 -4.15
C VAL A 97 4.58 -2.71 -5.18
N ILE A 98 4.40 -1.56 -5.80
CA ILE A 98 5.33 -1.01 -6.81
C ILE A 98 5.80 0.35 -6.32
N ILE A 99 7.12 0.55 -6.24
CA ILE A 99 7.72 1.85 -5.92
C ILE A 99 8.61 2.26 -7.09
N ASP A 100 8.31 3.40 -7.70
CA ASP A 100 9.04 3.94 -8.86
C ASP A 100 9.27 2.90 -9.98
N GLY A 101 8.23 2.08 -10.24
CA GLY A 101 8.26 1.01 -11.25
C GLY A 101 8.89 -0.32 -10.78
N VAL A 102 9.43 -0.39 -9.57
CA VAL A 102 10.06 -1.61 -9.03
C VAL A 102 9.08 -2.39 -8.16
N LYS A 103 8.82 -3.66 -8.48
CA LYS A 103 8.03 -4.59 -7.64
C LYS A 103 8.78 -4.88 -6.34
N GLN A 104 8.19 -4.52 -5.19
CA GLN A 104 8.84 -4.52 -3.87
C GLN A 104 8.53 -5.73 -3.01
N ASN A 105 7.53 -6.52 -3.39
CA ASN A 105 7.14 -7.69 -2.60
C ASN A 105 8.32 -8.67 -2.47
N ASP A 106 8.44 -9.31 -1.33
CA ASP A 106 9.37 -10.43 -1.11
C ASP A 106 9.02 -11.57 -2.08
N VAL A 107 9.97 -12.46 -2.33
CA VAL A 107 9.70 -13.68 -3.11
C VAL A 107 8.72 -14.56 -2.30
N GLY A 108 7.47 -14.63 -2.77
CA GLY A 108 6.36 -15.20 -2.01
C GLY A 108 5.25 -14.20 -1.67
N GLY A 109 5.42 -12.95 -2.07
CA GLY A 109 4.34 -11.97 -2.16
C GLY A 109 4.19 -11.01 -0.99
N SER A 110 4.82 -11.21 0.16
CA SER A 110 4.66 -10.30 1.30
C SER A 110 5.44 -8.98 1.11
N PHE A 111 4.98 -7.92 1.78
CA PHE A 111 5.68 -6.65 1.87
C PHE A 111 5.42 -6.00 3.24
N ASN A 112 6.46 -5.48 3.87
CA ASN A 112 6.30 -4.71 5.11
C ASN A 112 6.38 -3.21 4.83
N PHE A 113 5.26 -2.53 4.99
CA PHE A 113 5.09 -1.10 4.71
C PHE A 113 5.81 -0.19 5.72
N GLU A 114 6.27 -0.68 6.85
CA GLU A 114 6.88 0.12 7.91
C GLU A 114 8.24 0.71 7.53
N TYR A 115 8.95 0.12 6.57
CA TYR A 115 10.27 0.61 6.15
C TYR A 115 10.21 1.76 5.13
N LEU A 116 9.00 2.24 4.80
CA LEU A 116 8.80 3.38 3.93
C LEU A 116 8.52 4.64 4.73
N SER A 117 9.31 5.66 4.51
CA SER A 117 8.99 6.99 4.97
C SER A 117 8.02 7.67 4.02
N ILE A 118 7.10 8.47 4.56
CA ILE A 118 6.10 9.19 3.78
C ILE A 118 6.58 10.55 3.28
N ASN A 119 7.72 11.06 3.77
CA ASN A 119 8.15 12.44 3.51
C ASN A 119 8.64 12.68 2.07
N ASN A 120 9.09 11.62 1.38
CA ASN A 120 9.54 11.68 -0.01
C ASN A 120 8.52 11.09 -1.01
N ILE A 121 7.30 10.83 -0.58
CA ILE A 121 6.23 10.32 -1.45
C ILE A 121 5.53 11.50 -2.11
N GLU A 122 5.40 11.44 -3.44
CA GLU A 122 4.62 12.37 -4.27
C GLU A 122 3.16 11.93 -4.37
N SER A 123 2.92 10.62 -4.59
CA SER A 123 1.57 10.07 -4.65
C SER A 123 1.52 8.60 -4.29
N ILE A 124 0.35 8.15 -3.83
CA ILE A 124 0.03 6.74 -3.62
C ILE A 124 -1.24 6.44 -4.41
N GLU A 125 -1.16 5.46 -5.29
CA GLU A 125 -2.30 4.98 -6.08
C GLU A 125 -2.66 3.57 -5.60
N VAL A 126 -3.93 3.36 -5.24
CA VAL A 126 -4.42 2.07 -4.76
C VAL A 126 -5.52 1.58 -5.69
N LEU A 127 -5.23 0.54 -6.46
CA LEU A 127 -6.20 -0.15 -7.30
C LEU A 127 -6.70 -1.38 -6.55
N ARG A 128 -8.00 -1.49 -6.33
CA ARG A 128 -8.60 -2.58 -5.56
C ARG A 128 -9.16 -3.66 -6.49
N GLY A 129 -8.99 -4.90 -6.06
CA GLY A 129 -9.32 -6.10 -6.84
C GLY A 129 -8.13 -6.66 -7.62
N PRO A 130 -8.28 -7.84 -8.23
CA PRO A 130 -7.24 -8.47 -9.03
C PRO A 130 -6.85 -7.61 -10.22
N MET A 131 -5.56 -7.48 -10.50
CA MET A 131 -5.03 -6.62 -11.58
C MET A 131 -3.90 -7.29 -12.36
N ALA A 132 -3.83 -8.63 -12.36
CA ALA A 132 -2.69 -9.32 -12.97
C ALA A 132 -2.63 -9.16 -14.50
N GLY A 133 -3.75 -8.87 -15.17
CA GLY A 133 -3.78 -8.54 -16.59
C GLY A 133 -2.96 -7.30 -16.95
N PHE A 134 -2.80 -6.37 -16.01
CA PHE A 134 -2.01 -5.15 -16.19
C PHE A 134 -0.63 -5.22 -15.52
N PHE A 135 -0.52 -5.82 -14.33
CA PHE A 135 0.69 -5.74 -13.49
C PHE A 135 1.41 -7.07 -13.25
N GLY A 136 0.81 -8.19 -13.67
CA GLY A 136 1.38 -9.53 -13.50
C GLY A 136 1.06 -10.17 -12.15
N SER A 137 1.81 -11.20 -11.81
CA SER A 137 1.61 -12.01 -10.60
C SER A 137 1.68 -11.18 -9.31
N SER A 138 1.10 -11.72 -8.24
CA SER A 138 0.92 -11.11 -6.90
C SER A 138 -0.14 -10.00 -6.83
N ALA A 139 -0.75 -9.59 -7.94
CA ALA A 139 -1.84 -8.62 -7.98
C ALA A 139 -3.22 -9.31 -7.84
N LEU A 140 -3.46 -10.03 -6.72
CA LEU A 140 -4.71 -10.73 -6.45
C LEU A 140 -5.74 -9.89 -5.69
N GLY A 141 -5.28 -9.10 -4.73
CA GLY A 141 -6.14 -8.32 -3.84
C GLY A 141 -6.17 -6.83 -4.19
N SER A 142 -5.00 -6.27 -4.46
CA SER A 142 -4.82 -4.89 -4.91
C SER A 142 -3.45 -4.67 -5.54
N VAL A 143 -3.29 -3.51 -6.18
CA VAL A 143 -1.99 -2.94 -6.55
C VAL A 143 -1.84 -1.61 -5.84
N ILE A 144 -0.73 -1.43 -5.14
CA ILE A 144 -0.37 -0.20 -4.44
C ILE A 144 0.86 0.37 -5.13
N ILE A 145 0.69 1.48 -5.84
CA ILE A 145 1.76 2.16 -6.56
C ILE A 145 2.16 3.37 -5.75
N ILE A 146 3.43 3.48 -5.44
CA ILE A 146 4.02 4.58 -4.69
C ILE A 146 5.00 5.28 -5.61
N ASN A 147 4.71 6.53 -5.90
CA ASN A 147 5.60 7.39 -6.66
C ASN A 147 6.35 8.28 -5.67
N THR A 148 7.67 8.21 -5.68
CA THR A 148 8.50 9.17 -4.93
C THR A 148 8.70 10.44 -5.74
N LYS A 149 9.11 11.51 -5.07
CA LYS A 149 9.44 12.77 -5.73
C LYS A 149 10.45 12.57 -6.84
N ARG A 150 10.22 13.27 -7.93
CA ARG A 150 11.02 13.19 -9.17
C ARG A 150 11.88 14.43 -9.37
N PRO A 151 12.90 14.35 -10.26
CA PRO A 151 13.61 15.54 -10.70
C PRO A 151 12.64 16.61 -11.22
N SER A 152 12.82 17.85 -10.79
CA SER A 152 11.98 19.00 -11.16
C SER A 152 12.68 19.92 -12.17
N ASP A 153 11.90 20.71 -12.89
CA ASP A 153 12.41 21.71 -13.85
C ASP A 153 12.98 22.95 -13.16
N LYS A 154 12.74 23.09 -11.87
CA LYS A 154 13.26 24.18 -11.02
C LYS A 154 14.05 23.58 -9.87
N THR A 155 15.01 24.34 -9.35
CA THR A 155 15.71 23.93 -8.13
C THR A 155 14.76 23.99 -6.95
N GLU A 156 14.49 22.85 -6.34
CA GLU A 156 13.62 22.67 -5.19
C GLU A 156 14.41 22.09 -4.03
N ILE A 157 14.19 22.66 -2.84
CA ILE A 157 14.75 22.19 -1.59
C ILE A 157 13.61 21.98 -0.62
N SER A 158 13.52 20.81 -0.03
CA SER A 158 12.58 20.50 1.05
C SER A 158 13.35 20.04 2.28
N LEU A 159 13.03 20.63 3.43
CA LEU A 159 13.58 20.27 4.73
C LEU A 159 12.43 20.00 5.69
N MET A 160 12.51 18.93 6.44
CA MET A 160 11.60 18.63 7.54
C MET A 160 12.37 18.10 8.73
N ASN A 161 12.04 18.61 9.90
CA ASN A 161 12.45 18.04 11.16
C ASN A 161 11.27 18.02 12.11
N SER A 162 11.00 16.88 12.71
CA SER A 162 10.00 16.75 13.77
C SER A 162 10.55 15.97 14.96
N PHE A 163 10.02 16.31 16.11
CA PHE A 163 10.41 15.76 17.38
C PHE A 163 9.17 15.58 18.25
N GLY A 164 9.10 14.49 18.98
CA GLY A 164 7.95 14.19 19.80
C GLY A 164 8.15 13.01 20.72
N PHE A 165 7.03 12.42 21.13
CA PHE A 165 7.05 11.32 22.06
C PHE A 165 5.89 10.34 21.83
N ASN A 166 6.12 9.08 22.19
CA ASN A 166 5.13 8.04 22.39
C ASN A 166 4.85 7.88 23.87
N GLN A 167 3.60 7.77 24.25
CA GLN A 167 3.17 7.46 25.60
C GLN A 167 2.86 5.97 25.72
N SER A 168 3.36 5.30 26.75
CA SER A 168 2.96 3.93 27.07
C SER A 168 1.71 3.88 27.95
N PHE A 169 1.04 2.72 28.02
CA PHE A 169 -0.10 2.50 28.90
C PHE A 169 0.33 2.21 30.32
N LYS A 170 -0.46 2.67 31.30
CA LYS A 170 -0.17 2.55 32.74
C LYS A 170 -0.20 1.13 33.31
N LYS A 171 -0.59 0.12 32.55
CA LYS A 171 -0.58 -1.28 32.99
C LYS A 171 -0.73 -2.18 31.77
N ASP A 172 0.38 -2.65 31.26
CA ASP A 172 0.32 -3.82 30.41
C ASP A 172 0.29 -5.07 31.31
N THR A 173 -0.52 -6.07 30.94
CA THR A 173 -0.79 -7.28 31.73
C THR A 173 0.44 -8.14 32.03
N VAL A 174 1.61 -7.72 31.60
CA VAL A 174 2.88 -8.43 31.70
C VAL A 174 3.86 -7.77 32.68
N GLY A 175 3.37 -7.03 33.65
CA GLY A 175 4.22 -6.51 34.74
C GLY A 175 5.13 -5.36 34.34
N GLN A 176 4.83 -4.64 33.28
CA GLN A 176 5.62 -3.52 32.77
C GLN A 176 4.90 -2.20 33.00
N THR A 177 5.49 -1.48 33.79
CA THR A 177 5.67 -0.07 34.07
C THR A 177 4.66 0.97 33.65
N ASP A 178 4.42 1.75 34.59
CA ASP A 178 3.86 3.08 34.71
C ASP A 178 4.28 4.05 33.59
N GLY A 179 3.40 4.22 32.60
CA GLY A 179 3.29 5.40 31.76
C GLY A 179 4.60 6.10 31.34
N GLY A 180 5.53 5.42 30.71
CA GLY A 180 6.78 6.04 30.20
C GLY A 180 6.53 6.95 29.00
N ILE A 181 7.43 7.90 28.80
CA ILE A 181 7.51 8.76 27.62
C ILE A 181 8.77 8.34 26.85
N PHE A 182 8.61 8.07 25.56
CA PHE A 182 9.67 7.61 24.67
C PHE A 182 9.80 8.57 23.50
N PHE A 183 10.99 8.96 23.15
CA PHE A 183 11.22 10.01 22.18
C PHE A 183 11.17 9.48 20.74
N VAL A 184 10.70 10.35 19.85
CA VAL A 184 10.67 10.14 18.40
C VAL A 184 11.30 11.36 17.74
N ASN A 185 12.19 11.12 16.77
CA ASN A 185 12.76 12.17 15.93
C ASN A 185 12.70 11.73 14.46
N GLU A 186 12.24 12.64 13.59
CA GLU A 186 12.20 12.42 12.15
C GLU A 186 12.85 13.59 11.44
N GLN A 187 13.67 13.27 10.46
CA GLN A 187 14.40 14.23 9.64
C GLN A 187 14.29 13.85 8.18
N ALA A 188 14.01 14.80 7.32
CA ALA A 188 14.02 14.62 5.88
C ALA A 188 14.63 15.85 5.20
N ILE A 189 15.42 15.59 4.18
CA ILE A 189 15.96 16.60 3.28
C ILE A 189 15.84 16.06 1.86
N SER A 190 15.40 16.91 0.93
CA SER A 190 15.47 16.63 -0.49
C SER A 190 15.92 17.87 -1.25
N VAL A 191 16.63 17.60 -2.35
CA VAL A 191 17.01 18.61 -3.31
C VAL A 191 16.81 18.05 -4.71
N SER A 192 16.16 18.81 -5.58
CA SER A 192 15.95 18.45 -6.97
C SER A 192 16.11 19.66 -7.87
N GLY A 193 16.31 19.43 -9.16
CA GLY A 193 16.40 20.53 -10.12
C GLY A 193 17.10 20.14 -11.41
N PRO A 194 17.21 21.09 -12.35
CA PRO A 194 17.94 20.88 -13.60
C PRO A 194 19.45 20.94 -13.36
N LEU A 195 20.19 20.05 -14.02
CA LEU A 195 21.67 20.11 -14.10
C LEU A 195 22.15 21.05 -15.23
N ASN A 196 21.36 21.19 -16.30
CA ASN A 196 21.66 22.05 -17.43
C ASN A 196 20.42 22.90 -17.77
N LYS A 197 20.54 24.22 -17.69
CA LYS A 197 19.41 25.14 -17.87
C LYS A 197 19.21 25.62 -19.33
N ASP A 198 20.21 25.48 -20.19
CA ASP A 198 20.26 26.18 -21.48
C ASP A 198 20.65 25.30 -22.67
N SER A 199 20.45 23.99 -22.59
CA SER A 199 20.71 23.09 -23.71
C SER A 199 19.41 22.76 -24.43
N ASN A 200 19.31 23.13 -25.71
CA ASN A 200 18.16 22.77 -26.54
C ASN A 200 18.14 21.28 -26.91
N ASP A 201 19.28 20.57 -26.75
CA ASP A 201 19.42 19.21 -27.22
C ASP A 201 19.26 18.13 -26.15
N ILE A 202 19.60 18.45 -24.89
CA ILE A 202 19.55 17.50 -23.78
C ILE A 202 19.14 18.22 -22.49
N ASN A 203 18.05 17.80 -21.89
CA ASN A 203 17.59 18.25 -20.57
C ASN A 203 17.87 17.17 -19.51
N ILE A 204 18.60 17.53 -18.46
CA ILE A 204 18.94 16.62 -17.37
C ILE A 204 18.43 17.21 -16.06
N GLY A 205 17.56 16.46 -15.40
CA GLY A 205 17.11 16.74 -14.05
C GLY A 205 17.68 15.74 -13.04
N TYR A 206 17.82 16.16 -11.78
CA TYR A 206 18.26 15.31 -10.69
C TYR A 206 17.38 15.46 -9.45
N ILE A 207 17.38 14.41 -8.62
CA ILE A 207 16.86 14.44 -7.26
C ILE A 207 17.79 13.66 -6.35
N LEU A 208 17.96 14.17 -5.12
CA LEU A 208 18.61 13.50 -4.02
C LEU A 208 17.81 13.74 -2.75
N SER A 209 17.46 12.68 -2.02
CA SER A 209 16.80 12.81 -0.72
C SER A 209 17.41 11.88 0.31
N TYR A 210 17.41 12.33 1.56
CA TYR A 210 17.80 11.55 2.71
C TYR A 210 16.78 11.72 3.83
N GLU A 211 16.42 10.61 4.45
CA GLU A 211 15.48 10.58 5.56
C GLU A 211 16.01 9.73 6.69
N ARG A 212 15.67 10.11 7.92
CA ARG A 212 16.03 9.37 9.12
C ARG A 212 14.90 9.43 10.13
N ILE A 213 14.55 8.26 10.67
CA ILE A 213 13.62 8.10 11.78
C ILE A 213 14.35 7.40 12.91
N ASP A 214 14.33 8.00 14.09
CA ASP A 214 14.78 7.40 15.33
C ASP A 214 13.58 7.40 16.30
N ASP A 215 13.12 6.22 16.70
CA ASP A 215 11.99 6.01 17.59
C ASP A 215 12.41 5.06 18.71
N ASP A 216 12.33 5.52 19.95
CA ASP A 216 12.67 4.73 21.14
C ASP A 216 11.59 3.67 21.46
N GLY A 217 10.49 3.64 20.67
CA GLY A 217 9.36 2.75 20.90
C GLY A 217 8.33 3.33 21.85
N TYR A 218 7.59 2.46 22.53
CA TYR A 218 6.59 2.83 23.55
C TYR A 218 6.61 1.86 24.74
N ARG A 219 7.57 0.95 24.75
CA ARG A 219 7.79 -0.03 25.82
C ARG A 219 9.16 0.17 26.42
N ILE A 220 9.31 -0.19 27.68
CA ILE A 220 10.61 -0.08 28.39
C ILE A 220 11.65 -1.04 27.83
N PHE A 221 11.21 -2.11 27.19
CA PHE A 221 12.12 -3.16 26.75
C PHE A 221 12.13 -3.30 25.23
N ASN A 222 13.33 -3.14 24.66
CA ASN A 222 13.70 -3.61 23.33
C ASN A 222 12.65 -3.35 22.24
N ASP A 223 12.18 -2.11 22.10
CA ASP A 223 11.08 -1.72 21.21
C ASP A 223 11.49 -0.56 20.26
N ALA A 224 12.77 -0.28 20.13
CA ALA A 224 13.26 0.83 19.33
C ALA A 224 13.30 0.51 17.84
N PHE A 225 13.01 1.51 17.03
CA PHE A 225 13.05 1.48 15.58
C PHE A 225 13.94 2.61 15.04
N ASN A 226 14.84 2.26 14.14
CA ASN A 226 15.66 3.22 13.40
C ASN A 226 15.54 2.92 11.91
N ASN A 227 15.29 3.92 11.12
CA ASN A 227 15.20 3.80 9.67
C ASN A 227 15.98 4.93 8.99
N LYS A 228 16.71 4.60 7.93
CA LYS A 228 17.42 5.54 7.06
C LYS A 228 17.08 5.22 5.63
N VAL A 229 16.74 6.23 4.87
CA VAL A 229 16.37 6.11 3.45
C VAL A 229 17.19 7.11 2.65
N LEU A 230 17.87 6.64 1.62
CA LEU A 230 18.54 7.46 0.62
C LEU A 230 17.90 7.20 -0.73
N ASN A 231 17.41 8.25 -1.38
CA ASN A 231 16.91 8.15 -2.76
C ASN A 231 17.71 9.09 -3.65
N ALA A 232 17.99 8.63 -4.87
CA ALA A 232 18.62 9.42 -5.91
C ALA A 232 17.98 9.10 -7.25
N GLY A 233 17.82 10.10 -8.11
CA GLY A 233 17.25 9.93 -9.43
C GLY A 233 17.83 10.91 -10.45
N ILE A 234 17.83 10.48 -11.70
CA ILE A 234 18.20 11.30 -12.85
C ILE A 234 17.11 11.10 -13.92
N ASN A 235 16.70 12.21 -14.51
CA ASN A 235 15.82 12.23 -15.67
C ASN A 235 16.57 12.88 -16.84
N ILE A 236 16.57 12.23 -17.99
CA ILE A 236 17.19 12.72 -19.22
C ILE A 236 16.13 12.76 -20.31
N VAL A 237 15.97 13.92 -20.92
CA VAL A 237 15.14 14.11 -22.11
C VAL A 237 16.04 14.66 -23.21
N ALA A 238 16.08 13.99 -24.35
CA ALA A 238 17.01 14.29 -25.43
C ALA A 238 16.41 14.00 -26.82
N LEU A 239 17.11 14.41 -27.87
CA LEU A 239 16.74 14.16 -29.27
C LEU A 239 15.36 14.74 -29.61
N ASP A 240 15.16 16.03 -29.37
CA ASP A 240 13.88 16.72 -29.55
C ASP A 240 12.73 16.01 -28.78
N ASP A 241 12.98 15.69 -27.48
CA ASP A 241 12.08 15.02 -26.54
C ASP A 241 11.69 13.57 -26.91
N LYS A 242 12.29 13.01 -27.96
CA LYS A 242 12.03 11.64 -28.41
C LYS A 242 12.63 10.58 -27.49
N LEU A 243 13.78 10.85 -26.90
CA LEU A 243 14.43 9.93 -25.96
C LEU A 243 14.19 10.40 -24.53
N LYS A 244 13.56 9.55 -23.73
CA LYS A 244 13.35 9.77 -22.30
C LYS A 244 14.00 8.64 -21.52
N ILE A 245 14.85 8.97 -20.55
CA ILE A 245 15.48 8.02 -19.65
C ILE A 245 15.26 8.49 -18.23
N GLN A 246 14.68 7.66 -17.40
CA GLN A 246 14.50 7.89 -15.98
C GLN A 246 15.22 6.81 -15.18
N THR A 247 16.03 7.20 -14.22
CA THR A 247 16.68 6.29 -13.29
C THR A 247 16.31 6.66 -11.86
N MET A 248 16.01 5.67 -11.03
CA MET A 248 15.79 5.84 -9.61
C MET A 248 16.58 4.78 -8.83
N VAL A 249 17.14 5.20 -7.72
CA VAL A 249 17.83 4.33 -6.75
C VAL A 249 17.27 4.66 -5.37
N SER A 250 16.83 3.65 -4.65
CA SER A 250 16.43 3.77 -3.25
C SER A 250 17.20 2.76 -2.41
N ASP A 251 17.83 3.25 -1.36
CA ASP A 251 18.61 2.44 -0.41
C ASP A 251 18.08 2.68 0.99
N ARG A 252 17.66 1.61 1.69
CA ARG A 252 16.97 1.68 2.97
C ARG A 252 17.62 0.75 3.96
N TRP A 253 17.93 1.29 5.15
CA TRP A 253 18.50 0.54 6.27
C TRP A 253 17.62 0.72 7.49
N ALA A 254 17.07 -0.39 7.99
CA ALA A 254 16.27 -0.37 9.19
C ALA A 254 16.85 -1.29 10.26
N THR A 255 16.71 -0.88 11.50
CA THR A 255 16.95 -1.71 12.68
C THR A 255 15.69 -1.72 13.51
N VAL A 256 15.15 -2.90 13.73
CA VAL A 256 13.97 -3.12 14.56
C VAL A 256 14.40 -3.91 15.79
N ARG A 257 13.97 -3.46 16.95
CA ARG A 257 14.09 -4.21 18.19
C ARG A 257 12.71 -4.59 18.65
N TYR A 258 12.52 -5.81 19.05
CA TYR A 258 11.24 -6.27 19.58
C TYR A 258 11.41 -7.29 20.70
N PRO A 259 10.52 -7.26 21.70
CA PRO A 259 10.53 -8.24 22.76
C PRO A 259 10.20 -9.62 22.20
N THR A 260 10.88 -10.66 22.68
CA THR A 260 10.58 -12.05 22.32
C THR A 260 9.48 -12.61 23.19
N SER A 261 8.62 -13.47 22.61
CA SER A 261 7.73 -14.29 23.43
C SER A 261 8.46 -15.58 23.83
N SER A 262 8.48 -15.88 25.13
CA SER A 262 9.17 -17.06 25.67
C SER A 262 8.48 -18.39 25.39
N SER A 263 7.28 -18.41 24.79
CA SER A 263 6.43 -19.61 24.70
C SER A 263 5.76 -19.86 23.36
N GLY A 264 6.17 -19.21 22.27
CA GLY A 264 5.59 -19.45 20.95
C GLY A 264 4.08 -19.16 20.84
N GLY A 265 3.49 -18.57 21.86
CA GLY A 265 2.10 -18.11 21.87
C GLY A 265 1.97 -16.80 21.11
N VAL A 266 0.97 -16.70 20.24
CA VAL A 266 0.63 -15.50 19.53
C VAL A 266 0.36 -14.38 20.56
N GLY A 267 1.13 -13.29 20.47
CA GLY A 267 0.81 -12.03 21.14
C GLY A 267 1.25 -11.84 22.57
N ALA A 268 1.86 -12.81 23.19
CA ALA A 268 2.42 -12.54 24.52
C ALA A 268 3.84 -12.01 24.39
N TYR A 269 4.02 -10.71 24.43
CA TYR A 269 5.30 -10.11 24.83
C TYR A 269 5.57 -10.41 26.31
N SER A 270 5.61 -11.71 26.64
CA SER A 270 5.59 -12.18 28.03
C SER A 270 6.95 -12.28 28.67
N SER A 271 8.02 -11.99 27.96
CA SER A 271 9.36 -11.99 28.56
C SER A 271 10.13 -10.71 28.30
N VAL A 272 10.67 -10.23 29.40
CA VAL A 272 11.48 -9.04 29.57
C VAL A 272 12.90 -9.17 28.98
N SER A 273 13.27 -10.36 28.49
CA SER A 273 14.64 -10.68 28.04
C SER A 273 14.84 -10.56 26.53
N GLY A 274 14.20 -9.56 25.90
CA GLY A 274 14.30 -9.40 24.45
C GLY A 274 15.63 -8.76 24.03
N THR A 275 16.51 -9.55 23.48
CA THR A 275 17.68 -9.05 22.73
C THR A 275 17.49 -9.17 21.24
N GLN A 276 16.27 -9.53 20.80
CA GLN A 276 15.99 -9.77 19.39
C GLN A 276 16.10 -8.47 18.60
N ARG A 277 16.86 -8.54 17.52
CA ARG A 277 17.09 -7.44 16.59
C ARG A 277 16.99 -7.96 15.16
N ASP A 278 16.29 -7.20 14.34
CA ASP A 278 16.30 -7.35 12.90
C ASP A 278 17.03 -6.18 12.27
N TRP A 279 18.00 -6.48 11.42
CA TRP A 279 18.58 -5.53 10.49
C TRP A 279 18.03 -5.82 9.10
N ARG A 280 17.54 -4.78 8.46
CA ARG A 280 17.02 -4.82 7.10
C ARG A 280 17.83 -3.90 6.20
N HIS A 281 18.14 -4.40 5.03
CA HIS A 281 18.71 -3.62 3.95
C HIS A 281 17.91 -3.90 2.69
N LEU A 282 17.20 -2.88 2.21
CA LEU A 282 16.44 -2.94 0.97
C LEU A 282 17.09 -1.98 -0.03
N ASN A 283 17.40 -2.49 -1.21
CA ASN A 283 17.92 -1.69 -2.31
C ASN A 283 17.05 -1.89 -3.54
N SER A 284 16.56 -0.81 -4.12
CA SER A 284 15.80 -0.86 -5.37
C SER A 284 16.40 0.10 -6.38
N ARG A 285 16.43 -0.32 -7.64
CA ARG A 285 16.95 0.46 -8.77
C ARG A 285 16.04 0.27 -9.96
N SER A 286 15.75 1.35 -10.67
CA SER A 286 15.03 1.29 -11.94
C SER A 286 15.72 2.14 -12.99
N ILE A 287 15.60 1.68 -14.23
CA ILE A 287 15.92 2.41 -15.45
C ILE A 287 14.73 2.22 -16.36
N ASN A 288 14.03 3.30 -16.65
CA ASN A 288 12.92 3.32 -17.58
C ASN A 288 13.35 4.14 -18.80
N THR A 289 13.23 3.57 -19.98
CA THR A 289 13.65 4.20 -21.23
C THR A 289 12.52 4.13 -22.24
N SER A 290 12.21 5.23 -22.89
CA SER A 290 11.32 5.26 -24.05
C SER A 290 11.92 6.08 -25.17
N TYR A 291 11.75 5.59 -26.38
CA TYR A 291 12.17 6.26 -27.60
C TYR A 291 11.01 6.36 -28.59
N GLU A 292 10.60 7.59 -28.89
CA GLU A 292 9.56 7.85 -29.88
C GLU A 292 10.07 7.56 -31.29
N ILE A 293 9.44 6.60 -31.98
CA ILE A 293 9.81 6.18 -33.35
C ILE A 293 8.99 6.95 -34.38
N TYR A 294 7.69 7.08 -34.12
CA TYR A 294 6.73 7.83 -34.92
C TYR A 294 5.89 8.67 -33.95
N GLU A 295 5.21 9.68 -34.46
CA GLU A 295 4.25 10.47 -33.70
C GLU A 295 3.30 9.55 -32.93
N ASN A 296 3.20 9.77 -31.63
CA ASN A 296 2.37 8.97 -30.72
C ASN A 296 2.75 7.48 -30.56
N SER A 297 3.95 7.07 -30.96
CA SER A 297 4.38 5.70 -30.76
C SER A 297 5.83 5.57 -30.30
N SER A 298 6.08 4.71 -29.33
CA SER A 298 7.39 4.54 -28.73
C SER A 298 7.76 3.08 -28.51
N LEU A 299 9.07 2.81 -28.58
CA LEU A 299 9.69 1.61 -28.03
C LEU A 299 10.18 1.92 -26.63
N GLY A 300 9.91 1.03 -25.70
CA GLY A 300 10.36 1.17 -24.33
C GLY A 300 11.12 -0.03 -23.82
N PHE A 301 12.00 0.25 -22.89
CA PHE A 301 12.72 -0.75 -22.11
C PHE A 301 12.78 -0.30 -20.66
N ASP A 302 12.26 -1.14 -19.76
CA ASP A 302 12.37 -0.94 -18.33
C ASP A 302 13.20 -2.07 -17.72
N PHE A 303 14.17 -1.68 -16.91
CA PHE A 303 14.92 -2.59 -16.06
C PHE A 303 14.65 -2.23 -14.61
N SER A 304 14.35 -3.22 -13.78
CA SER A 304 14.32 -3.02 -12.35
C SER A 304 15.08 -4.10 -11.60
N TYR A 305 15.68 -3.68 -10.50
CA TYR A 305 16.41 -4.53 -9.57
C TYR A 305 15.90 -4.26 -8.15
N PHE A 306 15.56 -5.32 -7.45
CA PHE A 306 15.21 -5.28 -6.03
C PHE A 306 16.09 -6.25 -5.26
N PHE A 307 16.59 -5.79 -4.12
CA PHE A 307 17.34 -6.60 -3.16
C PHE A 307 16.80 -6.35 -1.76
N ASN A 308 16.52 -7.41 -1.03
CA ASN A 308 16.14 -7.38 0.37
C ASN A 308 17.04 -8.34 1.15
N LYS A 309 17.66 -7.84 2.21
CA LYS A 309 18.40 -8.65 3.17
C LYS A 309 17.85 -8.43 4.57
N ARG A 310 17.54 -9.52 5.24
CA ARG A 310 17.15 -9.56 6.64
C ARG A 310 18.17 -10.35 7.44
N VAL A 311 18.59 -9.79 8.55
CA VAL A 311 19.49 -10.45 9.50
C VAL A 311 18.82 -10.39 10.87
N THR A 312 18.32 -11.52 11.35
CA THR A 312 17.74 -11.63 12.69
C THR A 312 18.79 -12.21 13.63
N ARG A 313 18.95 -11.59 14.78
CA ARG A 313 19.79 -12.09 15.88
C ARG A 313 18.94 -12.20 17.12
N ASP A 314 18.93 -13.38 17.71
CA ASP A 314 18.22 -13.69 18.95
C ASP A 314 19.12 -14.51 19.86
N SER A 315 19.27 -14.06 21.10
CA SER A 315 20.13 -14.75 22.09
C SER A 315 19.55 -16.11 22.56
N GLY A 316 18.26 -16.37 22.28
CA GLY A 316 17.56 -17.58 22.74
C GLY A 316 17.18 -18.57 21.66
N SER A 317 16.93 -18.12 20.44
CA SER A 317 16.34 -18.95 19.37
C SER A 317 17.23 -19.15 18.16
N GLY A 318 18.41 -18.51 18.12
CA GLY A 318 19.36 -18.61 17.01
C GLY A 318 19.30 -17.42 16.03
N ASN A 319 20.11 -17.55 14.99
CA ASN A 319 20.28 -16.49 14.00
C ASN A 319 19.62 -16.89 12.68
N VAL A 320 19.02 -15.93 12.00
CA VAL A 320 18.47 -16.10 10.65
C VAL A 320 19.05 -15.03 9.75
N ASP A 321 19.62 -15.45 8.64
CA ASP A 321 20.07 -14.60 7.55
C ASP A 321 19.27 -14.96 6.31
N TRP A 322 18.53 -14.02 5.80
CA TRP A 322 17.71 -14.18 4.60
C TRP A 322 18.01 -13.04 3.61
N TRP A 323 18.17 -13.37 2.34
CA TRP A 323 18.27 -12.37 1.30
C TRP A 323 17.58 -12.81 0.00
N GLU A 324 17.10 -11.84 -0.72
CA GLU A 324 16.37 -12.00 -1.97
C GLU A 324 16.84 -11.01 -3.02
N LYS A 325 16.70 -11.42 -4.26
CA LYS A 325 16.94 -10.57 -5.43
C LYS A 325 15.84 -10.80 -6.44
N LYS A 326 15.41 -9.71 -7.07
CA LYS A 326 14.52 -9.73 -8.24
C LYS A 326 15.12 -8.85 -9.32
N LYS A 327 15.06 -9.32 -10.54
CA LYS A 327 15.39 -8.55 -11.73
C LYS A 327 14.23 -8.65 -12.70
N THR A 328 13.76 -7.50 -13.15
CA THR A 328 12.70 -7.44 -14.16
C THR A 328 13.24 -6.75 -15.40
N TYR A 329 13.03 -7.36 -16.53
CA TYR A 329 13.34 -6.81 -17.85
C TYR A 329 12.02 -6.73 -18.61
N ASN A 330 11.63 -5.53 -19.03
CA ASN A 330 10.37 -5.29 -19.73
C ASN A 330 10.64 -4.55 -21.04
N TYR A 331 10.28 -5.15 -22.16
CA TYR A 331 10.38 -4.59 -23.50
C TYR A 331 8.97 -4.36 -24.03
N TYR A 332 8.71 -3.18 -24.54
CA TYR A 332 7.37 -2.88 -25.03
C TYR A 332 7.35 -1.92 -26.21
N TYR A 333 6.26 -2.03 -26.95
CA TYR A 333 5.81 -1.02 -27.91
C TYR A 333 4.52 -0.40 -27.39
N GLU A 334 4.47 0.92 -27.39
CA GLU A 334 3.35 1.70 -26.90
C GLU A 334 2.87 2.69 -27.95
N ILE A 335 1.56 2.80 -28.10
CA ILE A 335 0.87 3.81 -28.88
C ILE A 335 0.05 4.65 -27.92
N GLU A 336 0.17 5.97 -27.99
CA GLU A 336 -0.56 6.90 -27.13
C GLU A 336 -1.35 7.89 -27.97
N ASN A 337 -2.61 8.16 -27.57
CA ASN A 337 -3.45 9.16 -28.18
C ASN A 337 -3.62 9.00 -29.72
N TYR A 338 -3.59 7.75 -30.22
CA TYR A 338 -3.96 7.52 -31.60
C TYR A 338 -5.44 7.83 -31.77
N ASN A 339 -5.75 8.88 -32.52
CA ASN A 339 -7.09 9.42 -32.63
C ASN A 339 -7.63 9.29 -34.06
N ASN A 340 -8.87 8.84 -34.15
CA ASN A 340 -9.71 9.02 -35.32
C ASN A 340 -11.02 9.71 -34.88
N ASP A 341 -11.90 10.07 -35.83
CA ASP A 341 -13.12 10.84 -35.54
C ASP A 341 -14.06 10.23 -34.49
N LEU A 342 -13.90 8.94 -34.11
CA LEU A 342 -14.79 8.22 -33.22
C LEU A 342 -14.11 7.70 -31.95
N ILE A 343 -12.81 7.39 -31.99
CA ILE A 343 -12.12 6.66 -30.93
C ILE A 343 -10.71 7.22 -30.74
N THR A 344 -10.32 7.46 -29.49
CA THR A 344 -8.92 7.59 -29.10
C THR A 344 -8.45 6.26 -28.51
N LEU A 345 -7.33 5.74 -29.00
CA LEU A 345 -6.70 4.49 -28.60
C LEU A 345 -5.37 4.76 -27.91
N ASP A 346 -5.19 4.21 -26.73
CA ASP A 346 -3.90 3.99 -26.10
C ASP A 346 -3.68 2.46 -26.06
N ALA A 347 -2.53 1.97 -26.51
CA ALA A 347 -2.24 0.54 -26.56
C ALA A 347 -0.78 0.26 -26.19
N LYS A 348 -0.55 -0.84 -25.49
CA LYS A 348 0.79 -1.31 -25.12
C LYS A 348 0.84 -2.83 -25.27
N ILE A 349 1.86 -3.31 -25.98
CA ILE A 349 2.19 -4.73 -26.06
C ILE A 349 3.63 -4.92 -25.59
N GLY A 350 3.87 -5.94 -24.80
CA GLY A 350 5.20 -6.13 -24.25
C GLY A 350 5.51 -7.56 -23.85
N TYR A 351 6.80 -7.74 -23.58
CA TYR A 351 7.38 -8.95 -23.01
C TYR A 351 8.12 -8.58 -21.73
N GLU A 352 7.80 -9.28 -20.64
CA GLU A 352 8.43 -9.12 -19.33
C GLU A 352 9.10 -10.45 -18.92
N TYR A 353 10.35 -10.37 -18.51
CA TYR A 353 11.09 -11.46 -17.88
C TYR A 353 11.40 -11.07 -16.44
N LEU A 354 10.93 -11.88 -15.49
CA LEU A 354 11.16 -11.73 -14.05
C LEU A 354 12.05 -12.89 -13.58
N ASP A 355 13.22 -12.57 -13.00
CA ASP A 355 14.17 -13.50 -12.39
C ASP A 355 14.18 -13.26 -10.88
N GLU A 356 13.87 -14.29 -10.09
CA GLU A 356 13.77 -14.25 -8.64
C GLU A 356 14.74 -15.24 -8.01
N THR A 357 15.49 -14.76 -7.01
CA THR A 357 16.40 -15.59 -6.20
C THR A 357 16.13 -15.33 -4.73
N SER A 358 16.03 -16.38 -3.93
CA SER A 358 15.97 -16.26 -2.46
C SER A 358 16.92 -17.26 -1.81
N ASN A 359 17.56 -16.84 -0.71
CA ASN A 359 18.39 -17.69 0.13
C ASN A 359 18.03 -17.46 1.59
N TYR A 360 17.87 -18.55 2.29
CA TYR A 360 17.57 -18.58 3.71
C TYR A 360 18.60 -19.44 4.42
N HIS A 361 19.23 -18.87 5.43
CA HIS A 361 20.16 -19.56 6.30
C HIS A 361 19.73 -19.37 7.76
N ALA A 362 19.37 -20.45 8.44
CA ALA A 362 19.06 -20.45 9.87
C ALA A 362 20.08 -21.30 10.62
N ASN A 363 20.68 -20.70 11.64
CA ASN A 363 21.57 -21.37 12.57
C ASN A 363 20.95 -21.29 13.97
N ALA A 364 20.04 -22.20 14.26
CA ALA A 364 19.41 -22.35 15.56
C ALA A 364 20.02 -23.52 16.30
N SER A 365 20.04 -23.48 17.62
CA SER A 365 20.59 -24.53 18.48
C SER A 365 19.91 -25.90 18.31
N SER A 366 18.72 -25.94 17.73
CA SER A 366 17.91 -27.14 17.51
C SER A 366 17.81 -27.60 16.05
N PHE A 367 18.12 -26.72 15.07
CA PHE A 367 18.13 -27.06 13.64
C PHE A 367 18.93 -26.03 12.84
N ALA A 368 19.77 -26.51 11.95
CA ALA A 368 20.37 -25.70 10.91
C ALA A 368 19.62 -25.97 9.61
N THR A 369 19.17 -24.93 8.94
CA THR A 369 18.50 -25.04 7.65
C THR A 369 19.15 -24.07 6.69
N ASP A 370 19.56 -24.56 5.55
CA ASP A 370 20.12 -23.77 4.45
C ASP A 370 19.39 -24.17 3.17
N TYR A 371 18.74 -23.20 2.52
CA TYR A 371 18.14 -23.43 1.21
C TYR A 371 18.23 -22.19 0.35
N GLY A 372 18.47 -22.42 -0.93
CA GLY A 372 18.42 -21.41 -1.95
C GLY A 372 17.53 -21.88 -3.10
N HIS A 373 16.89 -20.94 -3.74
CA HIS A 373 16.02 -21.22 -4.87
C HIS A 373 16.04 -20.07 -5.87
N ASN A 374 15.98 -20.45 -7.14
CA ASN A 374 15.83 -19.51 -8.26
C ASN A 374 14.57 -19.89 -9.03
N THR A 375 13.85 -18.92 -9.51
CA THR A 375 12.72 -19.12 -10.40
C THR A 375 12.60 -17.95 -11.37
N TYR A 376 11.94 -18.19 -12.49
CA TYR A 376 11.66 -17.13 -13.47
C TYR A 376 10.22 -17.22 -13.98
N ILE A 377 9.75 -16.09 -14.47
CA ILE A 377 8.46 -15.95 -15.13
C ILE A 377 8.67 -15.18 -16.44
N ASP A 378 8.30 -15.83 -17.54
CA ASP A 378 8.21 -15.22 -18.86
C ASP A 378 6.79 -14.75 -19.10
N SER A 379 6.60 -13.53 -19.57
CA SER A 379 5.27 -12.99 -19.74
C SER A 379 5.12 -12.22 -21.05
N ILE A 380 4.00 -12.44 -21.72
CA ILE A 380 3.57 -11.61 -22.85
C ILE A 380 2.26 -10.95 -22.45
N TYR A 381 2.16 -9.64 -22.66
CA TYR A 381 0.98 -8.89 -22.28
C TYR A 381 0.56 -7.87 -23.35
N SER A 382 -0.74 -7.54 -23.32
CA SER A 382 -1.30 -6.44 -24.08
C SER A 382 -2.28 -5.67 -23.20
N MET A 383 -2.20 -4.34 -23.31
CA MET A 383 -3.10 -3.39 -22.64
C MET A 383 -3.68 -2.47 -23.69
N ILE A 384 -4.97 -2.24 -23.63
CA ILE A 384 -5.71 -1.39 -24.56
C ILE A 384 -6.66 -0.51 -23.75
N SER A 385 -6.55 0.80 -23.92
CA SER A 385 -7.50 1.78 -23.40
C SER A 385 -8.18 2.49 -24.55
N LEU A 386 -9.49 2.37 -24.60
CA LEU A 386 -10.34 2.97 -25.63
C LEU A 386 -11.17 4.10 -25.03
N ASN A 387 -11.18 5.23 -25.72
CA ASN A 387 -12.02 6.36 -25.39
C ASN A 387 -12.99 6.63 -26.55
N PHE A 388 -14.28 6.55 -26.27
CA PHE A 388 -15.36 6.79 -27.23
C PHE A 388 -15.95 8.18 -26.97
N ASN A 389 -15.48 9.19 -27.72
CA ASN A 389 -15.97 10.58 -27.68
C ASN A 389 -16.05 11.15 -26.27
N ASP A 390 -15.05 10.91 -25.42
CA ASP A 390 -14.96 11.36 -24.02
C ASP A 390 -16.18 11.03 -23.14
N SER A 391 -17.02 10.11 -23.58
CA SER A 391 -18.23 9.72 -22.86
C SER A 391 -18.21 8.30 -22.33
N ALA A 392 -17.56 7.37 -23.03
CA ALA A 392 -17.45 5.97 -22.64
C ALA A 392 -16.02 5.48 -22.82
N PHE A 393 -15.58 4.59 -21.94
CA PHE A 393 -14.20 4.11 -21.91
C PHE A 393 -14.18 2.61 -21.67
N ALA A 394 -13.16 1.95 -22.23
CA ALA A 394 -12.89 0.55 -21.99
C ALA A 394 -11.40 0.32 -21.80
N ASP A 395 -11.03 -0.31 -20.69
CA ASP A 395 -9.66 -0.72 -20.38
C ASP A 395 -9.59 -2.24 -20.39
N ILE A 396 -8.76 -2.79 -21.27
CA ILE A 396 -8.65 -4.23 -21.51
C ILE A 396 -7.20 -4.62 -21.32
N GLY A 397 -6.95 -5.59 -20.45
CA GLY A 397 -5.64 -6.20 -20.25
C GLY A 397 -5.74 -7.70 -20.47
N ILE A 398 -4.78 -8.26 -21.14
CA ILE A 398 -4.55 -9.70 -21.21
C ILE A 398 -3.07 -9.99 -21.02
N ARG A 399 -2.79 -10.92 -20.14
CA ARG A 399 -1.42 -11.34 -19.86
C ARG A 399 -1.35 -12.86 -19.78
N LYS A 400 -0.36 -13.42 -20.44
CA LYS A 400 0.06 -14.81 -20.29
C LYS A 400 1.38 -14.83 -19.51
N ASP A 401 1.37 -15.47 -18.36
CA ASP A 401 2.55 -15.75 -17.55
C ASP A 401 2.93 -17.23 -17.75
N ASP A 402 4.20 -17.51 -18.00
CA ASP A 402 4.78 -18.85 -18.10
C ASP A 402 5.82 -19.01 -16.98
N HIS A 403 5.41 -19.68 -15.90
CA HIS A 403 6.24 -19.86 -14.73
C HIS A 403 7.01 -21.17 -14.82
N GLU A 404 8.29 -21.16 -14.49
CA GLU A 404 9.22 -22.29 -14.59
C GLU A 404 8.65 -23.61 -14.05
N TYR A 405 7.95 -23.58 -12.89
CA TYR A 405 7.43 -24.77 -12.21
C TYR A 405 5.92 -24.98 -12.33
N HIS A 406 5.15 -23.92 -12.61
CA HIS A 406 3.68 -23.94 -12.56
C HIS A 406 3.03 -23.78 -13.94
N GLY A 407 3.86 -23.72 -15.01
CA GLY A 407 3.38 -23.60 -16.39
C GLY A 407 2.66 -22.30 -16.70
N SER A 408 1.88 -22.32 -17.77
CA SER A 408 1.26 -21.13 -18.32
C SER A 408 -0.10 -20.81 -17.69
N LYS A 409 -0.32 -19.53 -17.36
CA LYS A 409 -1.59 -18.99 -16.88
C LYS A 409 -1.99 -17.72 -17.66
N TYR A 410 -3.30 -17.52 -17.82
CA TYR A 410 -3.87 -16.37 -18.52
C TYR A 410 -4.68 -15.50 -17.57
N ASN A 411 -4.41 -14.21 -17.59
CA ASN A 411 -5.01 -13.23 -16.70
C ASN A 411 -5.72 -12.14 -17.51
N PRO A 412 -7.02 -12.30 -17.85
CA PRO A 412 -7.80 -11.26 -18.47
C PRO A 412 -8.29 -10.24 -17.45
N THR A 413 -8.38 -8.98 -17.88
CA THR A 413 -8.94 -7.87 -17.10
C THR A 413 -9.71 -6.95 -18.04
N VAL A 414 -10.95 -6.59 -17.69
CA VAL A 414 -11.79 -5.70 -18.49
C VAL A 414 -12.53 -4.76 -17.55
N PHE A 415 -12.34 -3.46 -17.76
CA PHE A 415 -13.10 -2.43 -17.09
C PHE A 415 -13.77 -1.51 -18.10
N LEU A 416 -14.99 -1.13 -17.77
CA LEU A 416 -15.82 -0.23 -18.58
C LEU A 416 -16.27 0.94 -17.72
N SER A 417 -16.29 2.13 -18.29
CA SER A 417 -16.92 3.27 -17.63
C SER A 417 -17.65 4.17 -18.64
N ARG A 418 -18.66 4.89 -18.16
CA ARG A 418 -19.43 5.81 -18.97
C ARG A 418 -19.91 7.00 -18.15
N TYR A 419 -19.68 8.20 -18.66
CA TYR A 419 -20.32 9.40 -18.16
C TYR A 419 -21.77 9.45 -18.59
N MET A 420 -22.68 9.47 -17.62
CA MET A 420 -24.12 9.64 -17.85
C MET A 420 -24.50 11.11 -17.88
N SER A 421 -23.72 11.95 -17.21
CA SER A 421 -23.74 13.40 -17.25
C SER A 421 -22.30 13.90 -16.98
N SER A 422 -22.09 15.22 -17.00
CA SER A 422 -20.80 15.83 -16.60
C SER A 422 -20.38 15.51 -15.16
N GLU A 423 -21.32 15.14 -14.30
CA GLU A 423 -21.10 14.88 -12.88
C GLU A 423 -21.17 13.40 -12.51
N LEU A 424 -21.88 12.57 -13.30
CA LEU A 424 -22.16 11.16 -12.96
C LEU A 424 -21.46 10.21 -13.93
N LYS A 425 -20.55 9.38 -13.39
CA LYS A 425 -19.89 8.28 -14.09
C LYS A 425 -20.36 6.94 -13.51
N LEU A 426 -20.82 6.03 -14.37
CA LEU A 426 -21.04 4.62 -14.04
C LEU A 426 -19.83 3.82 -14.50
N ARG A 427 -19.46 2.80 -13.71
CA ARG A 427 -18.30 1.96 -13.99
C ARG A 427 -18.50 0.52 -13.53
N GLY A 428 -17.72 -0.39 -14.08
CA GLY A 428 -17.70 -1.77 -13.65
C GLY A 428 -16.72 -2.61 -14.43
N GLY A 429 -16.46 -3.79 -13.96
CA GLY A 429 -15.50 -4.66 -14.62
C GLY A 429 -15.42 -6.07 -14.04
N TYR A 430 -14.62 -6.83 -14.76
CA TYR A 430 -14.15 -8.17 -14.40
C TYR A 430 -12.64 -8.20 -14.42
N SER A 431 -12.04 -8.83 -13.42
CA SER A 431 -10.59 -8.99 -13.34
C SER A 431 -10.21 -10.31 -12.74
N ARG A 432 -9.06 -10.84 -13.20
CA ARG A 432 -8.45 -12.04 -12.69
C ARG A 432 -7.03 -11.74 -12.20
N GLY A 433 -6.60 -12.45 -11.17
CA GLY A 433 -5.27 -12.38 -10.61
C GLY A 433 -4.70 -13.75 -10.32
N ILE A 434 -3.37 -13.83 -10.24
CA ILE A 434 -2.62 -15.02 -9.88
C ILE A 434 -1.48 -14.67 -8.93
N LYS A 435 -1.20 -15.58 -7.99
CA LYS A 435 0.03 -15.57 -7.19
C LYS A 435 0.62 -16.97 -7.21
N TYR A 436 1.88 -17.05 -7.55
CA TYR A 436 2.63 -18.30 -7.47
C TYR A 436 3.09 -18.55 -6.03
N PRO A 437 3.17 -19.85 -5.60
CA PRO A 437 3.69 -20.18 -4.27
C PRO A 437 5.08 -19.59 -4.06
N GLY A 438 5.29 -19.05 -2.87
CA GLY A 438 6.59 -18.52 -2.47
C GLY A 438 7.63 -19.63 -2.29
N ILE A 439 8.89 -19.25 -2.33
CA ILE A 439 10.00 -20.19 -2.22
C ILE A 439 9.96 -20.95 -0.89
N TYR A 440 9.64 -20.27 0.20
CA TYR A 440 9.49 -20.91 1.52
C TYR A 440 8.30 -21.86 1.58
N GLU A 441 7.21 -21.50 0.92
CA GLU A 441 6.01 -22.35 0.81
C GLU A 441 6.32 -23.63 0.02
N THR A 442 7.00 -23.48 -1.12
CA THR A 442 7.41 -24.60 -1.99
C THR A 442 8.42 -25.52 -1.31
N TYR A 443 9.37 -24.98 -0.54
CA TYR A 443 10.30 -25.78 0.26
C TYR A 443 9.57 -26.65 1.29
N SER A 444 8.53 -26.10 1.91
CA SER A 444 7.76 -26.78 2.96
C SER A 444 6.68 -27.71 2.41
N ALA A 445 6.29 -27.56 1.14
CA ALA A 445 5.26 -28.36 0.49
C ALA A 445 5.47 -28.38 -1.04
N THR A 446 5.90 -29.52 -1.57
CA THR A 446 6.32 -29.69 -2.98
C THR A 446 5.18 -29.72 -4.01
N SER A 447 3.92 -29.60 -3.60
CA SER A 447 2.74 -29.77 -4.47
C SER A 447 1.69 -28.67 -4.25
N LEU A 448 2.12 -27.41 -4.13
CA LEU A 448 1.20 -26.28 -4.05
C LEU A 448 0.81 -25.79 -5.44
N ASP A 449 -0.49 -25.58 -5.64
CA ASP A 449 -1.03 -24.91 -6.81
C ASP A 449 -1.00 -23.39 -6.63
N PRO A 450 -0.85 -22.61 -7.71
CA PRO A 450 -0.99 -21.16 -7.65
C PRO A 450 -2.36 -20.73 -7.14
N GLU A 451 -2.37 -19.65 -6.36
CA GLU A 451 -3.60 -19.00 -5.93
C GLU A 451 -4.18 -18.18 -7.08
N GLU A 452 -5.47 -18.31 -7.34
CA GLU A 452 -6.16 -17.61 -8.42
C GLU A 452 -7.36 -16.84 -7.86
N SER A 453 -7.51 -15.58 -8.23
CA SER A 453 -8.62 -14.73 -7.78
C SER A 453 -9.39 -14.16 -8.95
N GLU A 454 -10.71 -14.15 -8.84
CA GLU A 454 -11.64 -13.51 -9.77
C GLU A 454 -12.50 -12.49 -9.04
N SER A 455 -12.71 -11.33 -9.66
CA SER A 455 -13.53 -10.27 -9.08
C SER A 455 -14.43 -9.63 -10.11
N TYR A 456 -15.64 -9.29 -9.66
CA TYR A 456 -16.62 -8.50 -10.37
C TYR A 456 -16.94 -7.26 -9.54
N GLU A 457 -17.01 -6.11 -10.17
CA GLU A 457 -17.41 -4.88 -9.49
C GLU A 457 -18.31 -4.03 -10.37
N ILE A 458 -19.17 -3.27 -9.71
CA ILE A 458 -19.94 -2.19 -10.30
C ILE A 458 -19.90 -0.99 -9.36
N GLY A 459 -19.79 0.19 -9.92
CA GLY A 459 -19.71 1.41 -9.12
C GLY A 459 -20.26 2.62 -9.83
N MET A 460 -20.41 3.67 -9.07
CA MET A 460 -20.75 4.99 -9.55
C MET A 460 -19.89 6.04 -8.86
N ASP A 461 -19.49 7.04 -9.63
CA ASP A 461 -18.80 8.21 -9.13
C ASP A 461 -19.64 9.44 -9.49
N TYR A 462 -19.94 10.25 -8.50
CA TYR A 462 -20.61 11.52 -8.66
C TYR A 462 -19.70 12.64 -8.14
N GLU A 463 -19.46 13.64 -8.96
CA GLU A 463 -18.58 14.76 -8.60
C GLU A 463 -19.13 16.08 -9.13
N ASN A 464 -19.21 17.06 -8.26
CA ASN A 464 -19.44 18.45 -8.61
C ASN A 464 -18.53 19.38 -7.79
N THR A 465 -18.74 20.68 -7.87
CA THR A 465 -17.90 21.67 -7.17
C THR A 465 -17.93 21.57 -5.64
N LEU A 466 -18.99 21.00 -5.05
CA LEU A 466 -19.20 20.94 -3.61
C LEU A 466 -18.89 19.59 -3.00
N TYR A 467 -19.13 18.51 -3.73
CA TYR A 467 -18.93 17.16 -3.20
C TYR A 467 -18.55 16.15 -4.28
N ALA A 468 -17.76 15.20 -3.85
CA ALA A 468 -17.45 13.99 -4.59
C ALA A 468 -17.95 12.78 -3.78
N LEU A 469 -18.53 11.80 -4.47
CA LEU A 469 -19.01 10.54 -3.89
C LEU A 469 -18.62 9.38 -4.81
N SER A 470 -18.03 8.35 -4.26
CA SER A 470 -17.79 7.07 -4.93
C SER A 470 -18.48 5.95 -4.18
N LEU A 471 -19.22 5.12 -4.88
CA LEU A 471 -19.87 3.92 -4.38
C LEU A 471 -19.43 2.72 -5.23
N THR A 472 -19.01 1.63 -4.59
CA THR A 472 -18.65 0.38 -5.25
C THR A 472 -19.31 -0.81 -4.56
N LEU A 473 -19.89 -1.70 -5.35
CA LEU A 473 -20.31 -3.03 -4.96
C LEU A 473 -19.35 -4.03 -5.62
N PHE A 474 -18.83 -4.97 -4.84
CA PHE A 474 -17.90 -5.97 -5.36
C PHE A 474 -18.22 -7.37 -4.83
N LYS A 475 -17.76 -8.37 -5.59
CA LYS A 475 -17.75 -9.77 -5.20
C LYS A 475 -16.50 -10.42 -5.78
N SER A 476 -15.74 -11.13 -4.95
CA SER A 476 -14.55 -11.87 -5.38
C SER A 476 -14.53 -13.29 -4.80
N LYS A 477 -13.77 -14.12 -5.48
CA LYS A 477 -13.50 -15.51 -5.16
C LYS A 477 -12.02 -15.76 -5.35
N THR A 478 -11.38 -16.44 -4.40
CA THR A 478 -9.98 -16.88 -4.49
C THR A 478 -9.94 -18.38 -4.31
N ASP A 479 -9.44 -19.09 -5.32
CA ASP A 479 -9.24 -20.52 -5.32
C ASP A 479 -7.80 -20.88 -4.93
N ASN A 480 -7.59 -22.07 -4.38
CA ASN A 480 -6.30 -22.63 -4.00
C ASN A 480 -5.52 -21.75 -3.00
N MET A 481 -6.20 -20.99 -2.13
CA MET A 481 -5.54 -20.13 -1.17
C MET A 481 -4.55 -20.92 -0.31
N ILE A 482 -3.31 -20.43 -0.17
CA ILE A 482 -2.25 -21.12 0.56
C ILE A 482 -2.34 -20.77 2.04
N ALA A 483 -2.48 -21.79 2.89
CA ALA A 483 -2.58 -21.62 4.33
C ALA A 483 -1.43 -22.28 5.08
N TYR A 484 -0.90 -21.58 6.08
CA TYR A 484 0.11 -22.10 7.00
C TYR A 484 -0.52 -22.96 8.09
N ARG A 485 0.13 -24.06 8.41
CA ARG A 485 -0.22 -24.99 9.48
C ARG A 485 0.90 -25.02 10.53
N SER A 486 0.55 -24.71 11.76
CA SER A 486 1.52 -24.63 12.86
C SER A 486 2.06 -25.97 13.35
N SER A 487 1.46 -27.09 12.96
CA SER A 487 1.91 -28.44 13.35
C SER A 487 1.64 -29.46 12.25
N GLY A 488 2.61 -30.33 12.00
CA GLY A 488 2.57 -31.40 11.00
C GLY A 488 3.31 -31.03 9.71
N SER A 489 3.55 -32.03 8.86
CA SER A 489 4.18 -31.90 7.55
C SER A 489 3.19 -32.30 6.46
N PRO A 490 3.07 -31.56 5.34
CA PRO A 490 3.72 -30.27 5.04
C PRO A 490 3.13 -29.10 5.84
N SER A 491 3.95 -28.04 6.02
CA SER A 491 3.55 -26.84 6.80
C SER A 491 2.62 -25.90 6.03
N TYR A 492 2.52 -26.02 4.70
CA TYR A 492 1.64 -25.24 3.84
C TYR A 492 0.76 -26.16 3.01
N ARG A 493 -0.46 -25.71 2.73
CA ARG A 493 -1.43 -26.41 1.87
C ARG A 493 -2.33 -25.42 1.17
N ASN A 494 -2.82 -25.79 -0.01
CA ASN A 494 -3.92 -25.08 -0.63
C ASN A 494 -5.22 -25.40 0.13
N LEU A 495 -6.02 -24.35 0.36
CA LEU A 495 -7.43 -24.42 0.75
C LEU A 495 -8.28 -24.30 -0.51
N ASP A 496 -9.48 -24.90 -0.50
CA ASP A 496 -10.28 -24.95 -1.71
C ASP A 496 -10.69 -23.53 -2.17
N GLU A 497 -11.33 -22.75 -1.30
CA GLU A 497 -11.88 -21.48 -1.73
C GLU A 497 -12.07 -20.46 -0.59
N ALA A 498 -11.85 -19.18 -0.90
CA ALA A 498 -12.29 -18.05 -0.08
C ALA A 498 -13.17 -17.11 -0.90
N ARG A 499 -14.26 -16.62 -0.31
CA ARG A 499 -15.19 -15.67 -0.92
C ARG A 499 -15.23 -14.37 -0.16
N SER A 500 -15.37 -13.28 -0.89
CA SER A 500 -15.66 -11.97 -0.31
C SER A 500 -16.69 -11.21 -1.15
N LYS A 501 -17.46 -10.36 -0.47
CA LYS A 501 -18.36 -9.39 -1.09
C LYS A 501 -18.51 -8.18 -0.19
N GLY A 502 -18.75 -7.03 -0.77
CA GLY A 502 -18.87 -5.84 0.05
C GLY A 502 -19.33 -4.60 -0.66
N ILE A 503 -19.42 -3.54 0.14
CA ILE A 503 -19.79 -2.20 -0.28
C ILE A 503 -18.71 -1.25 0.20
N GLU A 504 -18.22 -0.43 -0.70
CA GLU A 504 -17.27 0.65 -0.41
C GLU A 504 -17.93 1.99 -0.73
N VAL A 505 -17.82 2.94 0.17
CA VAL A 505 -18.29 4.32 0.00
C VAL A 505 -17.18 5.25 0.39
N SER A 506 -16.89 6.24 -0.40
CA SER A 506 -15.99 7.33 -0.02
C SER A 506 -16.45 8.64 -0.64
N GLY A 507 -16.05 9.74 -0.04
CA GLY A 507 -16.39 11.04 -0.59
C GLY A 507 -15.72 12.20 0.12
N LEU A 508 -15.91 13.36 -0.48
CA LEU A 508 -15.39 14.63 -0.01
C LEU A 508 -16.49 15.69 -0.14
N PHE A 509 -16.79 16.37 0.94
CA PHE A 509 -17.59 17.59 0.94
C PHE A 509 -16.67 18.80 1.07
N LYS A 510 -16.82 19.77 0.20
CA LYS A 510 -16.17 21.08 0.25
C LYS A 510 -17.22 22.12 0.60
N LEU A 511 -17.16 22.62 1.80
CA LEU A 511 -18.09 23.58 2.34
C LEU A 511 -17.52 25.01 2.24
N GLN A 512 -18.36 26.00 2.50
CA GLN A 512 -17.90 27.39 2.53
C GLN A 512 -16.78 27.61 3.56
N ASN A 513 -15.98 28.66 3.36
CA ASN A 513 -14.88 29.03 4.26
C ASN A 513 -13.78 27.96 4.40
N GLU A 514 -13.44 27.27 3.32
CA GLU A 514 -12.35 26.27 3.26
C GLU A 514 -12.51 25.13 4.28
N LEU A 515 -13.74 24.82 4.68
CA LEU A 515 -14.07 23.64 5.47
C LEU A 515 -14.29 22.45 4.55
N SER A 516 -13.61 21.34 4.79
CA SER A 516 -13.81 20.10 4.05
C SER A 516 -14.04 18.90 4.98
N ILE A 517 -14.80 17.93 4.49
CA ILE A 517 -15.09 16.68 5.19
C ILE A 517 -14.83 15.53 4.21
N LYS A 518 -13.77 14.76 4.46
CA LYS A 518 -13.47 13.51 3.75
C LYS A 518 -14.01 12.36 4.58
N TYR A 519 -14.62 11.37 3.95
CA TYR A 519 -15.16 10.18 4.64
C TYR A 519 -14.99 8.93 3.81
N TRP A 520 -14.89 7.79 4.48
CA TRP A 520 -14.84 6.47 3.86
C TRP A 520 -15.53 5.45 4.74
N LEU A 521 -16.12 4.43 4.11
CA LEU A 521 -16.80 3.32 4.78
C LEU A 521 -16.65 2.07 3.94
N THR A 522 -16.39 0.95 4.60
CA THR A 522 -16.38 -0.38 4.00
C THR A 522 -17.27 -1.30 4.81
N TYR A 523 -18.16 -2.00 4.12
CA TYR A 523 -18.86 -3.17 4.65
C TYR A 523 -18.37 -4.40 3.89
N LEU A 524 -17.86 -5.40 4.60
CA LEU A 524 -17.20 -6.57 4.04
C LEU A 524 -17.75 -7.85 4.69
N GLU A 525 -18.15 -8.80 3.86
CA GLU A 525 -18.42 -10.17 4.26
C GLU A 525 -17.40 -11.10 3.61
N THR A 526 -16.75 -11.93 4.42
CA THR A 526 -15.78 -12.93 3.98
C THR A 526 -16.20 -14.31 4.46
N LYS A 527 -15.80 -15.34 3.71
CA LYS A 527 -16.15 -16.73 4.01
C LYS A 527 -15.09 -17.67 3.46
N ALA A 528 -14.64 -18.62 4.28
CA ALA A 528 -13.89 -19.79 3.83
C ALA A 528 -14.88 -20.90 3.40
N VAL A 529 -14.59 -21.61 2.32
CA VAL A 529 -15.50 -22.61 1.75
C VAL A 529 -14.75 -23.90 1.45
N ASN A 530 -15.37 -25.03 1.77
CA ASN A 530 -14.85 -26.39 1.55
C ASN A 530 -13.56 -26.73 2.32
N VAL A 531 -13.26 -26.01 3.39
CA VAL A 531 -12.05 -26.22 4.20
C VAL A 531 -11.98 -27.66 4.77
N ASN A 532 -13.13 -28.26 5.07
CA ASN A 532 -13.23 -29.54 5.71
C ASN A 532 -12.87 -30.74 4.80
N ASN A 533 -13.02 -30.61 3.48
CA ASN A 533 -12.73 -31.70 2.56
C ASN A 533 -11.21 -31.98 2.46
N THR A 534 -10.40 -30.96 2.64
CA THR A 534 -8.92 -31.06 2.55
C THR A 534 -8.28 -31.29 3.92
N VAL A 535 -8.97 -30.96 5.03
CA VAL A 535 -8.41 -30.81 6.39
C VAL A 535 -8.87 -31.88 7.36
N GLN A 536 -10.02 -32.56 7.12
CA GLN A 536 -10.68 -33.46 8.09
C GLN A 536 -9.92 -34.72 8.44
N GLN A 537 -8.87 -35.09 7.76
CA GLN A 537 -8.28 -36.42 7.99
C GLN A 537 -7.29 -36.53 9.14
N ASN A 538 -6.89 -35.44 9.79
CA ASN A 538 -6.01 -35.51 10.96
C ASN A 538 -6.31 -34.39 11.95
N SER A 539 -6.60 -34.75 13.16
CA SER A 539 -7.01 -34.04 14.37
C SER A 539 -6.17 -32.86 14.88
N TYR A 540 -5.60 -32.04 14.02
CA TYR A 540 -4.89 -30.83 14.41
C TYR A 540 -5.54 -29.60 13.80
N ASN A 541 -6.01 -28.76 14.67
CA ASN A 541 -6.88 -27.62 14.45
C ASN A 541 -6.24 -26.53 13.59
N TYR A 542 -6.85 -26.23 12.46
CA TYR A 542 -6.66 -24.97 11.76
C TYR A 542 -7.63 -23.94 12.33
N ALA A 543 -7.31 -23.37 13.48
CA ALA A 543 -8.13 -22.30 14.04
C ALA A 543 -8.28 -21.11 13.06
N ASN A 544 -7.31 -20.99 12.13
CA ASN A 544 -7.28 -19.92 11.16
C ASN A 544 -8.37 -20.05 10.07
N TRP A 545 -8.79 -21.30 9.76
CA TRP A 545 -9.67 -21.58 8.65
C TRP A 545 -10.74 -22.58 9.08
N GLN A 546 -11.97 -22.13 9.16
CA GLN A 546 -13.13 -22.97 9.45
C GLN A 546 -14.15 -22.82 8.33
N ASP A 547 -14.72 -23.92 7.90
CA ASP A 547 -15.70 -23.95 6.81
C ASP A 547 -16.92 -23.09 7.18
N ASP A 548 -17.40 -22.33 6.20
CA ASP A 548 -18.52 -21.41 6.33
C ASP A 548 -18.28 -20.20 7.29
N GLU A 549 -17.09 -20.06 7.84
CA GLU A 549 -16.75 -19.01 8.79
C GLU A 549 -16.02 -17.82 8.13
N ALA A 550 -16.12 -16.66 8.78
CA ALA A 550 -15.43 -15.45 8.36
C ALA A 550 -13.91 -15.63 8.45
N LEU A 551 -13.19 -15.05 7.48
CA LEU A 551 -11.73 -15.01 7.50
C LEU A 551 -11.24 -14.18 8.68
N LEU A 552 -10.08 -14.57 9.25
CA LEU A 552 -9.49 -13.89 10.41
C LEU A 552 -8.99 -12.50 10.07
N ARG A 553 -9.01 -11.59 11.06
CA ARG A 553 -8.47 -10.22 10.97
C ARG A 553 -9.16 -9.31 9.96
N ARG A 554 -10.33 -9.72 9.43
CA ARG A 554 -11.14 -8.94 8.50
C ARG A 554 -12.34 -8.36 9.26
N PRO A 555 -12.33 -7.05 9.62
CA PRO A 555 -13.50 -6.43 10.24
C PRO A 555 -14.65 -6.36 9.24
N LYS A 556 -15.86 -6.67 9.70
CA LYS A 556 -17.05 -6.57 8.86
C LYS A 556 -17.37 -5.11 8.47
N THR A 557 -17.00 -4.17 9.33
CA THR A 557 -17.21 -2.74 9.08
C THR A 557 -15.96 -1.98 9.47
N SER A 558 -15.50 -1.08 8.60
CA SER A 558 -14.44 -0.13 8.87
C SER A 558 -14.72 1.18 8.15
N GLY A 559 -14.20 2.28 8.66
CA GLY A 559 -14.39 3.57 8.03
C GLY A 559 -13.85 4.71 8.87
N GLY A 560 -14.04 5.93 8.40
CA GLY A 560 -13.63 7.10 9.14
C GLY A 560 -14.03 8.39 8.46
N LEU A 561 -13.65 9.47 9.09
CA LEU A 561 -13.85 10.82 8.58
C LEU A 561 -12.68 11.72 8.97
N ILE A 562 -12.38 12.71 8.13
CA ILE A 562 -11.46 13.80 8.40
C ILE A 562 -12.21 15.09 8.19
N ILE A 563 -12.22 15.95 9.19
CA ILE A 563 -12.75 17.32 9.10
C ILE A 563 -11.55 18.24 9.09
N SER A 564 -11.41 19.07 8.06
CA SER A 564 -10.30 20.01 7.96
C SER A 564 -10.77 21.40 7.58
N LYS A 565 -10.04 22.38 8.07
CA LYS A 565 -10.30 23.79 7.80
C LYS A 565 -9.00 24.56 7.66
N ARG A 566 -8.92 25.38 6.61
CA ARG A 566 -7.90 26.42 6.50
C ARG A 566 -8.51 27.76 6.86
N HIS A 567 -7.80 28.56 7.61
CA HIS A 567 -8.16 29.94 7.89
C HIS A 567 -6.89 30.79 7.85
N ASN A 568 -6.75 31.57 6.79
CA ASN A 568 -5.50 32.29 6.50
C ASN A 568 -4.29 31.33 6.50
N ASN A 569 -3.34 31.58 7.39
CA ASN A 569 -2.12 30.80 7.52
C ASN A 569 -2.24 29.54 8.39
N LEU A 570 -3.38 29.35 9.06
CA LEU A 570 -3.63 28.20 9.95
C LEU A 570 -4.43 27.14 9.21
N TYR A 571 -3.92 25.91 9.18
CA TYR A 571 -4.67 24.72 8.79
C TYR A 571 -4.84 23.82 10.00
N VAL A 572 -6.02 23.26 10.18
CA VAL A 572 -6.34 22.30 11.25
C VAL A 572 -7.16 21.18 10.67
N SER A 573 -6.85 19.95 11.04
CA SER A 573 -7.66 18.77 10.75
C SER A 573 -7.82 17.89 11.99
N ALA A 574 -8.99 17.25 12.08
CA ALA A 574 -9.30 16.24 13.06
C ALA A 574 -9.79 14.99 12.31
N ASP A 575 -9.25 13.85 12.66
CA ASP A 575 -9.65 12.57 12.10
C ASP A 575 -10.23 11.64 13.15
N ALA A 576 -11.15 10.78 12.70
CA ALA A 576 -11.71 9.70 13.47
C ALA A 576 -11.81 8.46 12.58
N SER A 577 -11.24 7.34 12.99
CA SER A 577 -11.32 6.08 12.27
C SER A 577 -11.89 4.97 13.18
N TYR A 578 -12.72 4.11 12.58
CA TYR A 578 -13.36 2.98 13.21
C TYR A 578 -12.90 1.68 12.61
N THR A 579 -12.44 0.77 13.45
CA THR A 579 -12.17 -0.63 13.09
C THR A 579 -13.15 -1.52 13.81
N GLY A 580 -14.00 -2.23 13.08
CA GLY A 580 -14.99 -3.15 13.63
C GLY A 580 -14.37 -4.36 14.31
N GLY A 581 -15.16 -5.03 15.12
CA GLY A 581 -14.80 -6.29 15.75
C GLY A 581 -14.54 -7.38 14.70
N ARG A 582 -13.64 -8.28 14.99
CA ARG A 582 -13.13 -9.28 14.07
C ARG A 582 -12.62 -10.52 14.77
N TRP A 583 -12.67 -11.63 14.10
CA TRP A 583 -12.06 -12.86 14.58
C TRP A 583 -10.53 -12.82 14.43
N ASP A 584 -9.83 -13.31 15.43
CA ASP A 584 -8.39 -13.55 15.44
C ASP A 584 -8.12 -14.89 16.14
N TYR A 585 -6.87 -15.28 16.30
CA TYR A 585 -6.54 -16.52 17.00
C TYR A 585 -5.56 -16.25 18.15
N GLN A 586 -5.76 -16.98 19.26
CA GLN A 586 -4.86 -16.92 20.40
C GLN A 586 -3.68 -17.89 20.24
N ASN A 587 -3.95 -19.04 19.65
CA ASN A 587 -2.99 -20.10 19.33
C ASN A 587 -3.54 -20.88 18.12
N SER A 588 -2.82 -21.87 17.67
CA SER A 588 -3.20 -22.66 16.49
C SER A 588 -4.59 -23.31 16.56
N SER A 589 -5.25 -23.34 17.72
CA SER A 589 -6.51 -24.05 17.91
C SER A 589 -7.68 -23.21 18.41
N THR A 590 -7.44 -21.95 18.83
CA THR A 590 -8.48 -21.15 19.50
C THR A 590 -8.69 -19.82 18.78
N ARG A 591 -9.88 -19.67 18.19
CA ARG A 591 -10.35 -18.37 17.68
C ARG A 591 -10.88 -17.52 18.82
N LEU A 592 -10.53 -16.25 18.84
CA LEU A 592 -11.04 -15.26 19.76
C LEU A 592 -11.57 -14.05 19.00
N TYR A 593 -12.55 -13.40 19.58
CA TYR A 593 -13.08 -12.17 19.02
C TYR A 593 -12.26 -10.99 19.54
N ASN A 594 -11.68 -10.23 18.61
CA ASN A 594 -10.97 -9.00 18.90
C ASN A 594 -11.96 -7.84 18.75
N GLU A 595 -12.14 -7.07 19.79
CA GLU A 595 -13.14 -6.01 19.88
C GLU A 595 -12.90 -4.86 18.90
N SER A 596 -13.97 -4.13 18.64
CA SER A 596 -13.88 -2.90 17.83
C SER A 596 -13.26 -1.76 18.63
N PHE A 597 -12.65 -0.82 17.90
CA PHE A 597 -12.11 0.41 18.50
C PHE A 597 -12.26 1.61 17.59
N TRP A 598 -12.21 2.80 18.20
CA TRP A 598 -12.03 4.08 17.52
C TRP A 598 -10.61 4.57 17.71
N ASP A 599 -10.11 5.29 16.71
CA ASP A 599 -8.87 6.04 16.76
C ASP A 599 -9.15 7.49 16.39
N PHE A 600 -8.56 8.43 17.13
CA PHE A 600 -8.74 9.86 16.92
C PHE A 600 -7.40 10.54 16.80
N GLY A 601 -7.27 11.41 15.79
CA GLY A 601 -6.09 12.20 15.55
C GLY A 601 -6.39 13.69 15.39
N LEU A 602 -5.34 14.48 15.56
CA LEU A 602 -5.33 15.92 15.31
C LEU A 602 -4.06 16.30 14.57
N TYR A 603 -4.21 17.18 13.58
CA TYR A 603 -3.10 17.82 12.91
C TYR A 603 -3.38 19.31 12.78
N GLY A 604 -2.34 20.13 12.89
CA GLY A 604 -2.42 21.53 12.59
C GLY A 604 -1.09 22.07 12.09
N ASP A 605 -1.12 22.95 11.10
CA ASP A 605 0.05 23.69 10.66
C ASP A 605 -0.20 25.21 10.62
N TYR A 606 0.85 25.97 10.87
CA TYR A 606 0.85 27.42 10.74
C TYR A 606 1.93 27.83 9.75
N LEU A 607 1.51 28.47 8.66
CA LEU A 607 2.37 29.04 7.65
C LEU A 607 2.85 30.42 8.12
N PHE A 608 4.08 30.52 8.62
CA PHE A 608 4.59 31.77 9.19
C PHE A 608 5.40 32.61 8.19
N SER A 609 5.87 32.01 7.11
CA SER A 609 6.52 32.73 6.00
C SER A 609 6.18 32.06 4.69
N SER A 610 5.78 32.86 3.71
CA SER A 610 5.51 32.40 2.34
C SER A 610 5.72 33.58 1.40
N ASP A 611 6.51 33.35 0.37
CA ASP A 611 6.61 34.23 -0.81
C ASP A 611 6.55 33.38 -2.09
N ASP A 612 6.89 33.95 -3.24
CA ASP A 612 6.84 33.23 -4.52
C ASP A 612 7.92 32.17 -4.67
N LEU A 613 8.89 32.11 -3.75
CA LEU A 613 10.07 31.25 -3.83
C LEU A 613 10.08 30.15 -2.77
N TYR A 614 9.46 30.37 -1.62
CA TYR A 614 9.49 29.42 -0.52
C TYR A 614 8.29 29.52 0.42
N GLN A 615 8.06 28.46 1.19
CA GLN A 615 7.13 28.43 2.32
C GLN A 615 7.76 27.78 3.54
N SER A 616 7.41 28.30 4.71
CA SER A 616 7.87 27.78 6.00
C SER A 616 6.71 27.55 6.94
N LYS A 617 6.62 26.35 7.50
CA LYS A 617 5.52 25.94 8.38
C LYS A 617 6.05 25.33 9.67
N VAL A 618 5.34 25.59 10.75
CA VAL A 618 5.41 24.76 11.98
C VAL A 618 4.16 23.91 12.02
N PHE A 619 4.28 22.63 12.38
CA PHE A 619 3.15 21.74 12.52
C PHE A 619 3.15 20.99 13.85
N ILE A 620 1.96 20.60 14.27
CA ILE A 620 1.72 19.72 15.41
C ILE A 620 0.84 18.57 14.94
N GLN A 621 1.16 17.35 15.33
CA GLN A 621 0.31 16.18 15.10
C GLN A 621 0.17 15.35 16.36
N VAL A 622 -1.02 14.81 16.59
CA VAL A 622 -1.33 13.94 17.72
C VAL A 622 -2.13 12.76 17.20
N SER A 623 -1.67 11.54 17.38
CA SER A 623 -2.43 10.32 17.14
C SER A 623 -2.80 9.63 18.45
N ASN A 624 -3.84 8.81 18.42
CA ASN A 624 -4.46 8.22 19.62
C ASN A 624 -4.73 9.28 20.71
N LEU A 625 -5.48 10.31 20.34
CA LEU A 625 -5.71 11.51 21.14
C LEU A 625 -6.17 11.21 22.58
N PHE A 626 -7.00 10.19 22.75
CA PHE A 626 -7.56 9.82 24.06
C PHE A 626 -6.70 8.82 24.83
N ASN A 627 -5.58 8.37 24.23
CA ASN A 627 -4.69 7.37 24.83
C ASN A 627 -5.40 6.04 25.13
N ASP A 628 -6.25 5.60 24.19
CA ASP A 628 -7.00 4.36 24.34
C ASP A 628 -6.14 3.15 23.96
N LYS A 629 -6.27 2.06 24.73
CA LYS A 629 -5.63 0.80 24.42
C LYS A 629 -6.27 0.18 23.17
N ARG A 630 -5.47 -0.07 22.14
CA ARG A 630 -5.92 -0.64 20.89
C ARG A 630 -5.10 -1.88 20.55
N GLU A 631 -5.76 -2.88 20.00
CA GLU A 631 -5.10 -4.09 19.48
C GLU A 631 -5.57 -4.33 18.05
N GLU A 632 -4.73 -4.01 17.08
CA GLU A 632 -5.03 -4.28 15.68
C GLU A 632 -4.96 -5.78 15.38
N ILE A 633 -4.05 -6.46 16.03
CA ILE A 633 -3.93 -7.92 16.11
C ILE A 633 -4.05 -8.29 17.58
N LEU A 634 -4.77 -9.34 17.88
CA LEU A 634 -5.03 -9.81 19.25
C LEU A 634 -3.71 -9.95 20.02
N ASN A 635 -3.67 -9.37 21.23
CA ASN A 635 -2.51 -9.31 22.13
C ASN A 635 -1.30 -8.47 21.62
N PHE A 636 -1.41 -7.78 20.49
CA PHE A 636 -0.43 -6.79 20.04
C PHE A 636 -0.96 -5.38 20.27
N THR A 637 -0.66 -4.84 21.43
CA THR A 637 -1.07 -3.48 21.79
C THR A 637 -0.34 -2.47 20.90
N SER A 638 -1.07 -1.57 20.26
CA SER A 638 -0.53 -0.42 19.54
C SER A 638 0.02 0.65 20.50
N PRO A 639 0.87 1.58 20.07
CA PRO A 639 1.31 2.70 20.89
C PRO A 639 0.15 3.48 21.49
N GLY A 640 0.37 4.06 22.66
CA GLY A 640 -0.54 5.03 23.26
C GLY A 640 -0.57 6.34 22.46
N ARG A 641 -0.83 7.46 23.14
CA ARG A 641 -0.79 8.76 22.47
C ARG A 641 0.60 9.05 21.94
N THR A 642 0.69 9.44 20.67
CA THR A 642 1.90 9.99 20.07
C THR A 642 1.67 11.46 19.75
N ALA A 643 2.59 12.33 20.18
CA ALA A 643 2.52 13.76 19.88
C ALA A 643 3.86 14.23 19.30
N MET A 644 3.79 14.96 18.19
CA MET A 644 4.94 15.48 17.45
C MET A 644 4.77 16.97 17.20
N ILE A 645 5.85 17.70 17.25
CA ILE A 645 5.97 19.07 16.73
C ILE A 645 7.08 19.10 15.70
N GLY A 646 6.89 19.81 14.60
CA GLY A 646 7.90 19.86 13.55
C GLY A 646 7.89 21.16 12.78
N PHE A 647 8.95 21.31 12.02
CA PHE A 647 9.20 22.40 11.10
C PHE A 647 9.36 21.83 9.69
N ARG A 648 8.78 22.54 8.71
CA ARG A 648 8.95 22.22 7.28
C ARG A 648 9.28 23.51 6.51
N TYR A 649 10.22 23.35 5.59
CA TYR A 649 10.62 24.39 4.63
C TYR A 649 10.64 23.78 3.24
N ASP A 650 9.92 24.40 2.31
CA ASP A 650 9.86 24.00 0.90
C ASP A 650 10.11 25.22 0.03
N THR A 651 11.00 25.11 -0.99
CA THR A 651 11.22 26.18 -1.99
C THR A 651 10.28 26.09 -3.18
N SER A 652 9.50 25.02 -3.31
CA SER A 652 8.48 24.88 -4.35
C SER A 652 7.11 25.34 -3.86
N LYS A 653 6.38 25.96 -4.75
CA LYS A 653 4.95 26.21 -4.60
C LYS A 653 4.15 25.36 -5.55
#